data_9ddae51ceb1b3b9477784a4f3e3d8b88
#
_entry.id   9ddae51ceb1b3b9477784a4f3e3d8b88
#
_cell.length_a   1.000
_cell.length_b   1.000
_cell.length_c   1.000
_cell.angle_alpha   90.00
_cell.angle_beta   90.00
_cell.angle_gamma   90.00
#
_symmetry.space_group_name_H-M   'P 1'
#
loop_
_entity.id
_entity.type
_entity.pdbx_description
1 polymer ?
#
loop_
_entity_poly.entity_id
_entity_poly.type
_entity_poly.pdbx_seq_one_letter_code
_entity_poly.pdbx_strand_id
1 'polypeptide(L)'
;MEVLGQLAAALGDRYRLERELGQGGMAVVFLAEDLKHRRRVAIKLLKPELSAVLGSERFVREIAIAATLQHPHILPLYDSGQAGGLFYYVMPFVEGESLRQRLAREQQLPLDAALQITREVGSALQHAHEHGVIHRDIKPENIMLSGGHAVVADFGIARALDAASAEQLTRSGMVVGTPQYMSPEQAGGAAVDGRTDQYSLACTLYEMLIGQPPFTGPSALAVIARHSVDPVPSLRVVRQTVPQAVEGAIIQAMAKVPADRFASIQRFLDALQSPGIASLPQTVSPRPRSRLVMTTLGAGVLVVVVAWWAVAGRTARRTPPGSRPIRAVAVLPFQDLAGSSDGAYLGEGMTEGLIADLAQIGSLKVIAGSSGSVAQGTARSLADLARELGIEAVVKGSIRRAGDTIRVNVRLLHVPDSTPVFTGDYQGRLGQLPDLQREITVAITGSINAELKGDERSRLDARHEVDQRAYEAYLRGRFHLERRELERARTMFEQAGRIAPDWAPPLVGLANYYTALPFFSDVAPAEVLPKARAALVQALALDETLAEAHAATGYIRAYYEWDWRAAEQEFRRALELRPNYTDAYFSYSRFLASRRRLDEAIAQLDRAVELDPLSLSLQANRALLDYFAGRYDVAASRLREILKSDSTDALVKWGLALVVEQQGRPNEAIAILEPISASSLNRKSSLGHAYGVAGNSVRARSVLAALHAQAARSYVPSYYFALVHAGLGQRDQALRYLERAYEERSTVLAYLLIDPRLASLRDDPRFLALARRLGEE
;
A
#
# COMPACT_ATOMS: atom_id res chain seq x y z
N MET A 1 -6.51 26.06 -27.84
CA MET A 1 -7.04 26.84 -28.99
C MET A 1 -6.45 26.38 -30.31
N GLU A 2 -5.18 26.04 -30.39
CA GLU A 2 -4.47 25.61 -31.60
C GLU A 2 -5.02 24.30 -32.22
N VAL A 3 -5.30 23.29 -31.38
CA VAL A 3 -5.88 22.01 -31.81
C VAL A 3 -7.31 22.15 -32.36
N LEU A 4 -8.09 23.03 -31.79
CA LEU A 4 -9.46 23.32 -32.25
C LEU A 4 -9.44 23.99 -33.63
N GLY A 5 -8.49 24.89 -33.88
CA GLY A 5 -8.31 25.54 -35.19
C GLY A 5 -7.88 24.56 -36.28
N GLN A 6 -6.98 23.67 -35.98
CA GLN A 6 -6.52 22.64 -36.92
C GLN A 6 -7.63 21.62 -37.23
N LEU A 7 -8.41 21.20 -36.23
CA LEU A 7 -9.53 20.29 -36.42
C LEU A 7 -10.66 20.94 -37.23
N ALA A 8 -11.00 22.19 -36.93
CA ALA A 8 -12.03 22.96 -37.65
C ALA A 8 -11.64 23.15 -39.12
N ALA A 9 -10.36 23.37 -39.41
CA ALA A 9 -9.87 23.47 -40.81
C ALA A 9 -9.89 22.11 -41.54
N ALA A 10 -9.54 21.00 -40.83
CA ALA A 10 -9.50 19.69 -41.46
C ALA A 10 -10.86 19.02 -41.66
N LEU A 11 -11.86 19.37 -40.86
CA LEU A 11 -13.23 18.82 -40.92
C LEU A 11 -14.28 19.81 -41.48
N GLY A 12 -13.89 21.04 -41.76
CA GLY A 12 -14.80 22.18 -42.11
C GLY A 12 -15.68 21.96 -43.32
N ASP A 13 -15.26 21.15 -44.28
CA ASP A 13 -16.05 20.81 -45.47
C ASP A 13 -17.26 19.91 -45.17
N ARG A 14 -17.23 19.18 -44.03
CA ARG A 14 -18.25 18.21 -43.71
C ARG A 14 -18.90 18.44 -42.33
N TYR A 15 -18.16 18.92 -41.35
CA TYR A 15 -18.66 19.14 -40.00
C TYR A 15 -18.34 20.55 -39.51
N ARG A 16 -19.36 21.23 -39.03
CA ARG A 16 -19.20 22.54 -38.37
C ARG A 16 -19.15 22.33 -36.86
N LEU A 17 -17.99 22.54 -36.26
CA LEU A 17 -17.83 22.46 -34.81
C LEU A 17 -18.58 23.62 -34.13
N GLU A 18 -19.41 23.33 -33.11
CA GLU A 18 -20.17 24.33 -32.38
C GLU A 18 -19.53 24.66 -31.02
N ARG A 19 -19.32 23.65 -30.18
CA ARG A 19 -18.75 23.81 -28.86
C ARG A 19 -18.21 22.48 -28.31
N GLU A 20 -17.37 22.54 -27.30
CA GLU A 20 -16.94 21.36 -26.52
C GLU A 20 -18.11 20.89 -25.65
N LEU A 21 -18.33 19.57 -25.62
CA LEU A 21 -19.30 18.89 -24.78
C LEU A 21 -18.64 18.37 -23.49
N GLY A 22 -17.37 18.00 -23.56
CA GLY A 22 -16.60 17.51 -22.43
C GLY A 22 -15.20 17.05 -22.79
N GLN A 23 -14.32 17.03 -21.81
CA GLN A 23 -12.95 16.54 -21.92
C GLN A 23 -12.72 15.43 -20.90
N GLY A 24 -12.25 14.27 -21.40
CA GLY A 24 -11.84 13.13 -20.58
C GLY A 24 -10.33 12.88 -20.58
N GLY A 25 -9.89 11.86 -19.86
CA GLY A 25 -8.49 11.45 -19.84
C GLY A 25 -7.93 11.11 -21.21
N MET A 26 -8.76 10.53 -22.10
CA MET A 26 -8.35 9.95 -23.39
C MET A 26 -8.78 10.75 -24.62
N ALA A 27 -9.81 11.59 -24.52
CA ALA A 27 -10.40 12.26 -25.67
C ALA A 27 -11.10 13.57 -25.28
N VAL A 28 -11.36 14.40 -26.28
CA VAL A 28 -12.23 15.58 -26.18
C VAL A 28 -13.44 15.36 -27.08
N VAL A 29 -14.63 15.69 -26.61
CA VAL A 29 -15.89 15.54 -27.35
C VAL A 29 -16.44 16.90 -27.74
N PHE A 30 -16.76 17.10 -29.01
CA PHE A 30 -17.30 18.32 -29.55
C PHE A 30 -18.73 18.10 -30.10
N LEU A 31 -19.62 19.03 -29.83
CA LEU A 31 -20.85 19.16 -30.59
C LEU A 31 -20.53 19.74 -31.95
N ALA A 32 -21.08 19.14 -32.99
CA ALA A 32 -20.94 19.62 -34.38
C ALA A 32 -22.21 19.42 -35.17
N GLU A 33 -22.36 20.18 -36.27
CA GLU A 33 -23.35 19.96 -37.29
C GLU A 33 -22.76 19.19 -38.48
N ASP A 34 -23.35 18.05 -38.84
CA ASP A 34 -23.08 17.36 -40.09
C ASP A 34 -23.73 18.15 -41.23
N LEU A 35 -22.94 18.91 -41.98
CA LEU A 35 -23.40 19.81 -43.03
C LEU A 35 -24.10 19.11 -44.19
N LYS A 36 -23.70 17.85 -44.47
CA LYS A 36 -24.27 17.01 -45.51
C LYS A 36 -25.69 16.53 -45.17
N HIS A 37 -25.89 16.12 -43.92
CA HIS A 37 -27.16 15.52 -43.47
C HIS A 37 -27.99 16.49 -42.62
N ARG A 38 -27.50 17.70 -42.34
CA ARG A 38 -28.16 18.78 -41.56
C ARG A 38 -28.64 18.27 -40.19
N ARG A 39 -27.78 17.59 -39.46
CA ARG A 39 -28.09 17.01 -38.15
C ARG A 39 -26.96 17.27 -37.15
N ARG A 40 -27.33 17.36 -35.88
CA ARG A 40 -26.34 17.45 -34.80
C ARG A 40 -25.65 16.11 -34.57
N VAL A 41 -24.34 16.15 -34.38
CA VAL A 41 -23.49 14.99 -34.09
C VAL A 41 -22.52 15.31 -32.97
N ALA A 42 -22.03 14.29 -32.28
CA ALA A 42 -20.91 14.39 -31.37
C ALA A 42 -19.66 13.85 -32.07
N ILE A 43 -18.59 14.64 -32.08
CA ILE A 43 -17.27 14.23 -32.60
C ILE A 43 -16.35 14.06 -31.45
N LYS A 44 -15.86 12.82 -31.27
CA LYS A 44 -14.87 12.47 -30.25
C LYS A 44 -13.49 12.37 -30.87
N LEU A 45 -12.59 13.24 -30.40
CA LEU A 45 -11.20 13.37 -30.84
C LEU A 45 -10.28 12.73 -29.81
N LEU A 46 -9.47 11.77 -30.23
CA LEU A 46 -8.46 11.15 -29.37
C LEU A 46 -7.28 12.09 -29.15
N LYS A 47 -6.74 12.09 -27.92
CA LYS A 47 -5.55 12.91 -27.57
C LYS A 47 -4.31 12.46 -28.37
N PRO A 48 -3.36 13.38 -28.64
CA PRO A 48 -2.16 13.10 -29.43
C PRO A 48 -1.35 11.89 -28.92
N GLU A 49 -1.23 11.76 -27.59
CA GLU A 49 -0.47 10.68 -26.96
C GLU A 49 -1.06 9.31 -27.30
N LEU A 50 -2.37 9.22 -27.37
CA LEU A 50 -3.09 7.97 -27.70
C LEU A 50 -3.09 7.72 -29.21
N SER A 51 -3.20 8.76 -30.02
CA SER A 51 -3.15 8.64 -31.48
C SER A 51 -1.79 8.12 -31.95
N ALA A 52 -0.70 8.52 -31.29
CA ALA A 52 0.66 8.06 -31.59
C ALA A 52 0.89 6.55 -31.25
N VAL A 53 0.18 6.03 -30.25
CA VAL A 53 0.32 4.64 -29.78
C VAL A 53 -0.56 3.67 -30.57
N LEU A 54 -1.74 4.10 -31.00
CA LEU A 54 -2.76 3.25 -31.62
C LEU A 54 -2.41 2.74 -33.02
N GLY A 55 -1.77 3.54 -33.85
CA GLY A 55 -1.55 3.25 -35.26
C GLY A 55 -2.84 3.25 -36.10
N SER A 56 -2.75 3.69 -37.37
CA SER A 56 -3.92 3.90 -38.23
C SER A 56 -4.68 2.60 -38.59
N GLU A 57 -3.99 1.53 -38.90
CA GLU A 57 -4.60 0.26 -39.32
C GLU A 57 -5.41 -0.39 -38.19
N ARG A 58 -4.92 -0.27 -36.97
CA ARG A 58 -5.57 -0.84 -35.80
C ARG A 58 -6.82 -0.06 -35.39
N PHE A 59 -6.74 1.26 -35.38
CA PHE A 59 -7.88 2.12 -35.11
C PHE A 59 -9.02 1.86 -36.09
N VAL A 60 -8.73 1.83 -37.40
CA VAL A 60 -9.73 1.57 -38.44
C VAL A 60 -10.39 0.22 -38.26
N ARG A 61 -9.63 -0.82 -37.92
CA ARG A 61 -10.15 -2.19 -37.74
C ARG A 61 -11.10 -2.29 -36.53
N GLU A 62 -10.72 -1.72 -35.38
CA GLU A 62 -11.55 -1.79 -34.17
C GLU A 62 -12.83 -0.94 -34.32
N ILE A 63 -12.73 0.23 -34.95
CA ILE A 63 -13.90 1.05 -35.27
C ILE A 63 -14.83 0.37 -36.28
N ALA A 64 -14.31 -0.32 -37.30
CA ALA A 64 -15.12 -1.07 -38.25
C ALA A 64 -15.95 -2.15 -37.57
N ILE A 65 -15.38 -2.85 -36.59
CA ILE A 65 -16.11 -3.85 -35.80
C ILE A 65 -17.21 -3.18 -34.95
N ALA A 66 -16.92 -2.08 -34.26
CA ALA A 66 -17.91 -1.36 -33.47
C ALA A 66 -19.05 -0.80 -34.32
N ALA A 67 -18.78 -0.39 -35.57
CA ALA A 67 -19.78 0.13 -36.50
C ALA A 67 -20.78 -0.94 -37.00
N THR A 68 -20.49 -2.24 -36.83
CA THR A 68 -21.42 -3.31 -37.21
C THR A 68 -22.52 -3.54 -36.15
N LEU A 69 -22.34 -3.04 -34.94
CA LEU A 69 -23.30 -3.25 -33.86
C LEU A 69 -24.55 -2.38 -34.05
N GLN A 70 -25.70 -3.02 -34.23
CA GLN A 70 -26.99 -2.34 -34.38
C GLN A 70 -27.96 -2.83 -33.29
N HIS A 71 -28.21 -1.99 -32.28
CA HIS A 71 -29.09 -2.32 -31.18
C HIS A 71 -29.71 -1.03 -30.61
N PRO A 72 -30.98 -0.99 -30.15
CA PRO A 72 -31.63 0.24 -29.66
C PRO A 72 -30.90 0.88 -28.47
N HIS A 73 -30.15 0.09 -27.68
CA HIS A 73 -29.39 0.58 -26.53
C HIS A 73 -27.86 0.65 -26.79
N ILE A 74 -27.42 0.63 -28.05
CA ILE A 74 -26.03 0.89 -28.46
C ILE A 74 -25.98 2.20 -29.26
N LEU A 75 -25.11 3.11 -28.90
CA LEU A 75 -24.91 4.35 -29.66
C LEU A 75 -24.16 4.01 -30.96
N PRO A 76 -24.79 4.18 -32.14
CA PRO A 76 -24.16 3.82 -33.40
C PRO A 76 -23.03 4.77 -33.79
N LEU A 77 -22.08 4.28 -34.57
CA LEU A 77 -21.06 5.12 -35.19
C LEU A 77 -21.53 5.55 -36.57
N TYR A 78 -21.40 6.86 -36.88
CA TYR A 78 -21.76 7.41 -38.18
C TYR A 78 -20.57 7.53 -39.13
N ASP A 79 -19.37 7.81 -38.57
CA ASP A 79 -18.16 8.03 -39.35
C ASP A 79 -16.92 7.98 -38.45
N SER A 80 -15.76 7.79 -39.06
CA SER A 80 -14.48 7.85 -38.38
C SER A 80 -13.35 8.25 -39.34
N GLY A 81 -12.27 8.79 -38.84
CA GLY A 81 -11.15 9.22 -39.69
C GLY A 81 -9.97 9.75 -38.90
N GLN A 82 -9.08 10.40 -39.65
CA GLN A 82 -7.92 11.07 -39.13
C GLN A 82 -7.90 12.52 -39.61
N ALA A 83 -7.73 13.47 -38.70
CA ALA A 83 -7.65 14.89 -38.99
C ALA A 83 -6.49 15.53 -38.25
N GLY A 84 -5.57 16.20 -38.93
CA GLY A 84 -4.38 16.80 -38.31
C GLY A 84 -3.46 15.78 -37.56
N GLY A 85 -3.44 14.53 -38.01
CA GLY A 85 -2.66 13.46 -37.32
C GLY A 85 -3.40 12.83 -36.14
N LEU A 86 -4.59 13.30 -35.75
CA LEU A 86 -5.39 12.79 -34.64
C LEU A 86 -6.54 11.94 -35.14
N PHE A 87 -6.86 10.86 -34.42
CA PHE A 87 -8.01 10.03 -34.74
C PHE A 87 -9.28 10.59 -34.15
N TYR A 88 -10.37 10.54 -34.93
CA TYR A 88 -11.71 10.94 -34.48
C TYR A 88 -12.77 9.94 -34.96
N TYR A 89 -13.91 9.94 -34.27
CA TYR A 89 -15.13 9.29 -34.72
C TYR A 89 -16.35 10.13 -34.42
N VAL A 90 -17.38 9.92 -35.21
CA VAL A 90 -18.63 10.69 -35.24
C VAL A 90 -19.78 9.78 -34.83
N MET A 91 -20.58 10.24 -33.88
CA MET A 91 -21.75 9.56 -33.35
C MET A 91 -22.94 10.49 -33.26
N PRO A 92 -24.19 9.99 -33.11
CA PRO A 92 -25.34 10.83 -32.83
C PRO A 92 -25.11 11.73 -31.61
N PHE A 93 -25.56 12.96 -31.69
CA PHE A 93 -25.69 13.77 -30.46
C PHE A 93 -26.92 13.29 -29.70
N VAL A 94 -26.73 12.79 -28.48
CA VAL A 94 -27.81 12.33 -27.61
C VAL A 94 -28.26 13.49 -26.74
N GLU A 95 -29.53 13.89 -26.92
CA GLU A 95 -30.18 14.88 -26.05
C GLU A 95 -30.55 14.19 -24.72
N GLY A 96 -29.83 14.54 -23.65
CA GLY A 96 -29.96 13.91 -22.31
C GLY A 96 -28.77 14.17 -21.45
N GLU A 97 -28.63 13.33 -20.43
CA GLU A 97 -27.51 13.37 -19.47
C GLU A 97 -26.82 12.00 -19.38
N SER A 98 -25.56 11.98 -18.95
CA SER A 98 -24.93 10.69 -18.60
C SER A 98 -25.46 10.16 -17.27
N LEU A 99 -25.39 8.84 -17.06
CA LEU A 99 -25.72 8.23 -15.77
C LEU A 99 -24.84 8.81 -14.63
N ARG A 100 -23.60 9.23 -14.94
CA ARG A 100 -22.73 9.94 -13.98
C ARG A 100 -23.33 11.26 -13.52
N GLN A 101 -23.85 12.07 -14.44
CA GLN A 101 -24.48 13.33 -14.12
C GLN A 101 -25.76 13.14 -13.28
N ARG A 102 -26.55 12.11 -13.62
CA ARG A 102 -27.72 11.74 -12.84
C ARG A 102 -27.36 11.30 -11.42
N LEU A 103 -26.35 10.44 -11.27
CA LEU A 103 -25.86 9.99 -9.96
C LEU A 103 -25.27 11.14 -9.12
N ALA A 104 -24.59 12.09 -9.76
CA ALA A 104 -24.09 13.28 -9.06
C ALA A 104 -25.22 14.13 -8.48
N ARG A 105 -26.39 14.18 -9.16
CA ARG A 105 -27.57 14.94 -8.74
C ARG A 105 -28.43 14.16 -7.71
N GLU A 106 -28.72 12.87 -7.97
CA GLU A 106 -29.68 12.07 -7.21
C GLU A 106 -29.01 11.20 -6.14
N GLN A 107 -27.70 11.01 -6.21
CA GLN A 107 -26.86 10.14 -5.39
C GLN A 107 -27.27 8.66 -5.46
N GLN A 108 -28.53 8.32 -5.17
CA GLN A 108 -29.10 6.97 -5.25
C GLN A 108 -30.32 6.97 -6.15
N LEU A 109 -30.46 5.94 -6.98
CA LEU A 109 -31.64 5.77 -7.81
C LEU A 109 -32.70 4.86 -7.15
N PRO A 110 -34.00 5.07 -7.47
CA PRO A 110 -35.04 4.09 -7.15
C PRO A 110 -34.66 2.71 -7.71
N LEU A 111 -35.03 1.62 -6.97
CA LEU A 111 -34.69 0.26 -7.35
C LEU A 111 -35.15 -0.08 -8.79
N ASP A 112 -36.40 0.25 -9.14
CA ASP A 112 -36.96 -0.06 -10.45
C ASP A 112 -36.22 0.67 -11.58
N ALA A 113 -35.83 1.94 -11.35
CA ALA A 113 -35.05 2.71 -12.32
C ALA A 113 -33.64 2.12 -12.51
N ALA A 114 -32.97 1.73 -11.42
CA ALA A 114 -31.65 1.09 -11.48
C ALA A 114 -31.70 -0.25 -12.21
N LEU A 115 -32.72 -1.08 -11.94
CA LEU A 115 -32.94 -2.36 -12.61
C LEU A 115 -33.31 -2.20 -14.09
N GLN A 116 -34.08 -1.14 -14.45
CA GLN A 116 -34.42 -0.84 -15.84
C GLN A 116 -33.15 -0.49 -16.63
N ILE A 117 -32.35 0.46 -16.14
CA ILE A 117 -31.07 0.85 -16.76
C ILE A 117 -30.16 -0.37 -16.92
N THR A 118 -30.05 -1.21 -15.87
CA THR A 118 -29.23 -2.42 -15.91
C THR A 118 -29.70 -3.41 -16.98
N ARG A 119 -30.99 -3.57 -17.17
CA ARG A 119 -31.56 -4.45 -18.22
C ARG A 119 -31.26 -3.92 -19.62
N GLU A 120 -31.44 -2.63 -19.84
CA GLU A 120 -31.20 -1.98 -21.15
C GLU A 120 -29.71 -2.06 -21.53
N VAL A 121 -28.81 -1.73 -20.59
CA VAL A 121 -27.37 -1.86 -20.77
C VAL A 121 -26.96 -3.33 -20.95
N GLY A 122 -27.51 -4.24 -20.13
CA GLY A 122 -27.23 -5.67 -20.24
C GLY A 122 -27.67 -6.27 -21.57
N SER A 123 -28.83 -5.85 -22.12
CA SER A 123 -29.27 -6.23 -23.45
C SER A 123 -28.32 -5.77 -24.55
N ALA A 124 -27.79 -4.55 -24.46
CA ALA A 124 -26.77 -4.04 -25.36
C ALA A 124 -25.48 -4.87 -25.31
N LEU A 125 -25.03 -5.19 -24.12
CA LEU A 125 -23.81 -6.01 -23.90
C LEU A 125 -23.99 -7.45 -24.39
N GLN A 126 -25.13 -8.08 -24.11
CA GLN A 126 -25.43 -9.41 -24.62
C GLN A 126 -25.35 -9.46 -26.16
N HIS A 127 -25.98 -8.48 -26.84
CA HIS A 127 -25.92 -8.36 -28.29
C HIS A 127 -24.47 -8.19 -28.80
N ALA A 128 -23.66 -7.36 -28.16
CA ALA A 128 -22.25 -7.17 -28.52
C ALA A 128 -21.43 -8.45 -28.33
N HIS A 129 -21.63 -9.19 -27.23
CA HIS A 129 -20.94 -10.45 -26.95
C HIS A 129 -21.27 -11.53 -27.98
N GLU A 130 -22.50 -11.61 -28.46
CA GLU A 130 -22.91 -12.52 -29.54
C GLU A 130 -22.21 -12.22 -30.85
N HIS A 131 -21.77 -10.97 -31.04
CA HIS A 131 -20.96 -10.52 -32.19
C HIS A 131 -19.44 -10.52 -31.91
N GLY A 132 -19.01 -11.12 -30.80
CA GLY A 132 -17.60 -11.23 -30.43
C GLY A 132 -16.96 -9.92 -29.94
N VAL A 133 -17.75 -8.94 -29.56
CA VAL A 133 -17.31 -7.63 -29.05
C VAL A 133 -17.50 -7.53 -27.55
N ILE A 134 -16.43 -7.24 -26.83
CA ILE A 134 -16.42 -6.99 -25.37
C ILE A 134 -16.17 -5.50 -25.18
N HIS A 135 -16.96 -4.82 -24.34
CA HIS A 135 -16.88 -3.38 -24.14
C HIS A 135 -15.66 -2.95 -23.34
N ARG A 136 -15.35 -3.62 -22.22
CA ARG A 136 -14.20 -3.45 -21.33
C ARG A 136 -14.11 -2.14 -20.52
N ASP A 137 -15.01 -1.19 -20.71
CA ASP A 137 -15.04 0.10 -19.99
C ASP A 137 -16.49 0.51 -19.66
N ILE A 138 -17.30 -0.42 -19.13
CA ILE A 138 -18.65 -0.10 -18.66
C ILE A 138 -18.57 0.68 -17.35
N LYS A 139 -19.14 1.90 -17.38
CA LYS A 139 -19.18 2.82 -16.24
C LYS A 139 -20.27 3.89 -16.46
N PRO A 140 -20.68 4.62 -15.42
CA PRO A 140 -21.76 5.62 -15.55
C PRO A 140 -21.49 6.73 -16.57
N GLU A 141 -20.22 7.06 -16.85
CA GLU A 141 -19.86 8.06 -17.86
C GLU A 141 -20.18 7.61 -19.29
N ASN A 142 -20.14 6.29 -19.55
CA ASN A 142 -20.36 5.69 -20.89
C ASN A 142 -21.82 5.23 -21.09
N ILE A 143 -22.71 5.54 -20.14
CA ILE A 143 -24.16 5.25 -20.25
C ILE A 143 -24.91 6.58 -20.35
N MET A 144 -25.51 6.84 -21.51
CA MET A 144 -26.31 8.04 -21.76
C MET A 144 -27.78 7.71 -21.49
N LEU A 145 -28.48 8.69 -20.89
CA LEU A 145 -29.92 8.61 -20.58
C LEU A 145 -30.67 9.60 -21.45
N SER A 146 -31.55 9.10 -22.28
CA SER A 146 -32.37 9.93 -23.21
C SER A 146 -33.76 9.34 -23.35
N GLY A 147 -34.80 10.19 -23.28
CA GLY A 147 -36.19 9.75 -23.44
C GLY A 147 -36.62 8.68 -22.42
N GLY A 148 -35.98 8.58 -21.26
CA GLY A 148 -36.25 7.55 -20.25
C GLY A 148 -35.53 6.22 -20.46
N HIS A 149 -34.68 6.11 -21.48
CA HIS A 149 -33.93 4.89 -21.83
C HIS A 149 -32.42 5.09 -21.71
N ALA A 150 -31.70 4.00 -21.43
CA ALA A 150 -30.24 3.98 -21.39
C ALA A 150 -29.67 3.55 -22.76
N VAL A 151 -28.59 4.21 -23.17
CA VAL A 151 -27.83 3.91 -24.39
C VAL A 151 -26.34 3.85 -24.04
N VAL A 152 -25.66 2.78 -24.43
CA VAL A 152 -24.23 2.56 -24.16
C VAL A 152 -23.41 3.20 -25.28
N ALA A 153 -22.45 4.03 -24.89
CA ALA A 153 -21.50 4.69 -25.80
C ALA A 153 -20.12 4.03 -25.72
N ASP A 154 -19.27 4.30 -26.69
CA ASP A 154 -17.83 3.97 -26.68
C ASP A 154 -17.47 2.48 -26.80
N PHE A 155 -18.23 1.68 -27.54
CA PHE A 155 -17.87 0.30 -27.86
C PHE A 155 -16.57 0.18 -28.69
N GLY A 156 -15.71 -0.76 -28.34
CA GLY A 156 -14.58 -1.22 -29.15
C GLY A 156 -13.26 -0.43 -29.03
N ILE A 157 -13.24 0.75 -28.42
CA ILE A 157 -12.04 1.61 -28.34
C ILE A 157 -11.06 1.12 -27.28
N ALA A 158 -11.56 0.55 -26.19
CA ALA A 158 -10.72 0.01 -25.10
C ALA A 158 -9.79 -1.13 -25.58
N ARG A 159 -10.25 -1.96 -26.54
CA ARG A 159 -9.44 -3.06 -27.10
C ARG A 159 -8.24 -2.57 -27.92
N ALA A 160 -8.41 -1.46 -28.62
CA ALA A 160 -7.31 -0.85 -29.37
C ALA A 160 -6.21 -0.33 -28.43
N LEU A 161 -6.60 0.11 -27.23
CA LEU A 161 -5.70 0.63 -26.20
C LEU A 161 -5.00 -0.49 -25.40
N ASP A 162 -5.68 -1.55 -25.03
CA ASP A 162 -5.13 -2.64 -24.18
C ASP A 162 -3.92 -3.33 -24.78
N ALA A 163 -3.92 -3.60 -26.07
CA ALA A 163 -2.85 -4.32 -26.71
C ALA A 163 -1.65 -3.41 -27.12
N ALA A 164 -1.82 -2.08 -27.13
CA ALA A 164 -0.73 -1.12 -27.32
C ALA A 164 -0.10 -0.73 -25.96
N SER A 165 -0.86 -0.91 -24.88
CA SER A 165 -0.54 -0.42 -23.53
C SER A 165 0.26 -1.40 -22.69
N ALA A 166 0.19 -2.71 -22.94
CA ALA A 166 0.86 -3.72 -22.13
C ALA A 166 2.40 -3.55 -22.05
N GLU A 167 3.03 -3.00 -23.09
CA GLU A 167 4.49 -2.75 -23.13
C GLU A 167 4.89 -1.31 -22.75
N GLN A 168 4.03 -0.32 -22.96
CA GLN A 168 4.36 1.09 -22.73
C GLN A 168 3.77 1.68 -21.43
N LEU A 169 2.66 1.15 -20.93
CA LEU A 169 2.00 1.61 -19.70
C LEU A 169 2.80 1.32 -18.43
N THR A 170 3.60 0.27 -18.42
CA THR A 170 4.58 0.00 -17.35
C THR A 170 5.70 1.04 -17.28
N ARG A 171 5.95 1.78 -18.36
CA ARG A 171 7.00 2.81 -18.40
C ARG A 171 6.54 4.21 -17.99
N SER A 172 5.26 4.57 -18.11
CA SER A 172 4.76 5.92 -17.85
C SER A 172 3.97 6.10 -16.55
N GLY A 173 3.64 5.02 -15.83
CA GLY A 173 2.88 5.09 -14.57
C GLY A 173 1.42 5.54 -14.73
N MET A 174 0.90 5.67 -15.97
CA MET A 174 -0.48 6.05 -16.24
C MET A 174 -1.36 4.80 -16.33
N VAL A 175 -2.27 4.62 -15.38
CA VAL A 175 -3.34 3.62 -15.48
C VAL A 175 -4.39 4.15 -16.46
N VAL A 176 -4.55 3.47 -17.59
CA VAL A 176 -5.59 3.80 -18.59
C VAL A 176 -6.91 3.18 -18.14
N GLY A 177 -7.91 4.00 -17.84
CA GLY A 177 -9.26 3.57 -17.47
C GLY A 177 -9.71 4.12 -16.11
N THR A 178 -10.98 3.85 -15.78
CA THR A 178 -11.59 4.21 -14.50
C THR A 178 -11.57 2.99 -13.59
N PRO A 179 -10.63 2.88 -12.63
CA PRO A 179 -10.36 1.65 -11.88
C PRO A 179 -11.54 1.15 -11.04
N GLN A 180 -12.52 2.02 -10.73
CA GLN A 180 -13.68 1.71 -9.88
C GLN A 180 -14.64 0.66 -10.45
N TYR A 181 -14.55 0.37 -11.76
CA TYR A 181 -15.43 -0.59 -12.45
C TYR A 181 -14.65 -1.72 -13.13
N MET A 182 -13.34 -1.71 -13.03
CA MET A 182 -12.44 -2.66 -13.69
C MET A 182 -12.58 -4.04 -13.06
N SER A 183 -12.69 -5.08 -13.89
CA SER A 183 -12.72 -6.46 -13.38
C SER A 183 -11.34 -6.94 -12.93
N PRO A 184 -11.26 -7.92 -12.00
CA PRO A 184 -9.99 -8.47 -11.52
C PRO A 184 -9.07 -8.99 -12.64
N GLU A 185 -9.63 -9.67 -13.64
CA GLU A 185 -8.88 -10.19 -14.78
C GLU A 185 -8.34 -9.10 -15.71
N GLN A 186 -9.10 -8.00 -15.91
CA GLN A 186 -8.58 -6.84 -16.63
C GLN A 186 -7.39 -6.21 -15.89
N ALA A 187 -7.56 -6.02 -14.59
CA ALA A 187 -6.53 -5.43 -13.75
C ALA A 187 -5.26 -6.29 -13.68
N GLY A 188 -5.40 -7.62 -13.75
CA GLY A 188 -4.29 -8.56 -13.77
C GLY A 188 -3.69 -8.82 -15.15
N GLY A 189 -4.19 -8.19 -16.23
CA GLY A 189 -3.72 -8.43 -17.60
C GLY A 189 -4.00 -9.83 -18.14
N ALA A 190 -4.97 -10.54 -17.55
CA ALA A 190 -5.39 -11.87 -18.00
C ALA A 190 -6.32 -11.77 -19.22
N ALA A 191 -6.58 -12.90 -19.87
CA ALA A 191 -7.54 -12.98 -20.97
C ALA A 191 -8.94 -12.61 -20.48
N VAL A 192 -9.61 -11.68 -21.17
CA VAL A 192 -10.94 -11.18 -20.84
C VAL A 192 -11.99 -11.73 -21.77
N ASP A 193 -13.16 -12.09 -21.23
CA ASP A 193 -14.38 -12.49 -21.95
C ASP A 193 -15.56 -11.58 -21.56
N GLY A 194 -16.78 -11.89 -22.02
CA GLY A 194 -17.98 -11.10 -21.73
C GLY A 194 -18.34 -10.99 -20.24
N ARG A 195 -17.76 -11.83 -19.38
CA ARG A 195 -17.95 -11.77 -17.92
C ARG A 195 -17.23 -10.57 -17.29
N THR A 196 -16.28 -9.96 -17.99
CA THR A 196 -15.66 -8.69 -17.63
C THR A 196 -16.69 -7.56 -17.62
N ASP A 197 -17.49 -7.44 -18.70
CA ASP A 197 -18.54 -6.43 -18.78
C ASP A 197 -19.68 -6.70 -17.76
N GLN A 198 -19.97 -7.97 -17.48
CA GLN A 198 -20.91 -8.36 -16.42
C GLN A 198 -20.47 -7.84 -15.06
N TYR A 199 -19.18 -7.96 -14.73
CA TYR A 199 -18.59 -7.43 -13.50
C TYR A 199 -18.75 -5.92 -13.42
N SER A 200 -18.39 -5.19 -14.47
CA SER A 200 -18.45 -3.73 -14.55
C SER A 200 -19.90 -3.21 -14.49
N LEU A 201 -20.84 -3.92 -15.11
CA LEU A 201 -22.27 -3.63 -15.02
C LEU A 201 -22.81 -3.84 -13.60
N ALA A 202 -22.37 -4.89 -12.91
CA ALA A 202 -22.74 -5.12 -11.52
C ALA A 202 -22.16 -4.05 -10.57
N CYS A 203 -20.94 -3.58 -10.80
CA CYS A 203 -20.38 -2.43 -10.09
C CYS A 203 -21.21 -1.15 -10.32
N THR A 204 -21.65 -0.92 -11.55
CA THR A 204 -22.51 0.23 -11.90
C THR A 204 -23.87 0.13 -11.22
N LEU A 205 -24.49 -1.07 -11.20
CA LEU A 205 -25.75 -1.30 -10.49
C LEU A 205 -25.58 -1.10 -8.97
N TYR A 206 -24.49 -1.59 -8.40
CA TYR A 206 -24.16 -1.35 -7.00
C TYR A 206 -24.15 0.15 -6.69
N GLU A 207 -23.45 0.95 -7.51
CA GLU A 207 -23.38 2.40 -7.33
C GLU A 207 -24.72 3.09 -7.50
N MET A 208 -25.53 2.70 -8.50
CA MET A 208 -26.88 3.23 -8.66
C MET A 208 -27.75 3.04 -7.41
N LEU A 209 -27.58 1.93 -6.71
CA LEU A 209 -28.35 1.60 -5.52
C LEU A 209 -27.82 2.24 -4.25
N ILE A 210 -26.49 2.36 -4.11
CA ILE A 210 -25.79 2.78 -2.87
C ILE A 210 -25.28 4.22 -2.94
N GLY A 211 -25.09 4.79 -4.15
CA GLY A 211 -24.56 6.14 -4.35
C GLY A 211 -23.04 6.21 -4.41
N GLN A 212 -22.35 5.08 -4.26
CA GLN A 212 -20.89 4.98 -4.35
C GLN A 212 -20.51 3.66 -5.00
N PRO A 213 -19.41 3.58 -5.80
CA PRO A 213 -18.92 2.33 -6.35
C PRO A 213 -18.56 1.35 -5.22
N PRO A 214 -18.60 0.02 -5.49
CA PRO A 214 -18.36 -1.01 -4.47
C PRO A 214 -16.96 -0.93 -3.86
N PHE A 215 -15.99 -0.44 -4.63
CA PHE A 215 -14.62 -0.27 -4.19
C PHE A 215 -14.11 1.12 -4.53
N THR A 216 -13.60 1.81 -3.50
CA THR A 216 -13.00 3.15 -3.58
C THR A 216 -11.63 3.10 -2.92
N GLY A 217 -10.73 4.03 -3.22
CA GLY A 217 -9.40 4.05 -2.62
C GLY A 217 -8.62 5.33 -2.93
N PRO A 218 -7.52 5.59 -2.21
CA PRO A 218 -6.73 6.81 -2.36
C PRO A 218 -5.92 6.86 -3.66
N SER A 219 -5.78 5.74 -4.36
CA SER A 219 -5.09 5.65 -5.65
C SER A 219 -5.77 4.64 -6.56
N ALA A 220 -5.54 4.75 -7.88
CA ALA A 220 -6.02 3.79 -8.87
C ALA A 220 -5.60 2.34 -8.54
N LEU A 221 -4.35 2.14 -8.12
CA LEU A 221 -3.83 0.83 -7.70
C LEU A 221 -4.54 0.28 -6.45
N ALA A 222 -4.87 1.14 -5.47
CA ALA A 222 -5.62 0.72 -4.30
C ALA A 222 -7.03 0.24 -4.66
N VAL A 223 -7.70 0.90 -5.60
CA VAL A 223 -9.02 0.47 -6.09
C VAL A 223 -8.92 -0.86 -6.84
N ILE A 224 -7.93 -1.03 -7.72
CA ILE A 224 -7.66 -2.26 -8.46
C ILE A 224 -7.41 -3.44 -7.51
N ALA A 225 -6.58 -3.24 -6.49
CA ALA A 225 -6.30 -4.27 -5.50
C ALA A 225 -7.59 -4.72 -4.78
N ARG A 226 -8.48 -3.78 -4.43
CA ARG A 226 -9.78 -4.08 -3.81
C ARG A 226 -10.70 -4.88 -4.73
N HIS A 227 -10.71 -4.58 -6.02
CA HIS A 227 -11.46 -5.39 -7.01
C HIS A 227 -10.98 -6.84 -7.04
N SER A 228 -9.68 -7.08 -6.84
CA SER A 228 -9.09 -8.43 -6.89
C SER A 228 -9.30 -9.23 -5.60
N VAL A 229 -9.34 -8.58 -4.42
CA VAL A 229 -9.25 -9.26 -3.13
C VAL A 229 -10.46 -9.04 -2.22
N ASP A 230 -11.01 -7.80 -2.15
CA ASP A 230 -12.04 -7.46 -1.18
C ASP A 230 -13.39 -8.10 -1.53
N PRO A 231 -14.13 -8.63 -0.54
CA PRO A 231 -15.51 -9.06 -0.75
C PRO A 231 -16.37 -7.87 -1.16
N VAL A 232 -17.41 -8.13 -1.94
CA VAL A 232 -18.39 -7.10 -2.30
C VAL A 232 -19.10 -6.63 -1.02
N PRO A 233 -19.10 -5.31 -0.69
CA PRO A 233 -19.78 -4.83 0.51
C PRO A 233 -21.28 -5.07 0.41
N SER A 234 -21.92 -5.48 1.53
CA SER A 234 -23.36 -5.74 1.54
C SER A 234 -24.17 -4.47 1.26
N LEU A 235 -25.03 -4.52 0.24
CA LEU A 235 -25.94 -3.43 -0.11
C LEU A 235 -26.98 -3.21 0.99
N ARG A 236 -27.46 -4.29 1.61
CA ARG A 236 -28.53 -4.25 2.61
C ARG A 236 -28.09 -3.66 3.96
N VAL A 237 -26.80 -3.57 4.20
CA VAL A 237 -26.28 -2.82 5.37
C VAL A 237 -26.50 -1.32 5.18
N VAL A 238 -26.40 -0.80 3.95
CA VAL A 238 -26.57 0.63 3.65
C VAL A 238 -28.02 0.93 3.27
N ARG A 239 -28.66 0.04 2.49
CA ARG A 239 -30.04 0.21 1.99
C ARG A 239 -30.84 -1.07 2.17
N GLN A 240 -31.53 -1.19 3.31
CA GLN A 240 -32.31 -2.37 3.70
C GLN A 240 -33.44 -2.73 2.73
N THR A 241 -33.92 -1.75 1.92
CA THR A 241 -34.98 -1.95 0.94
C THR A 241 -34.54 -2.72 -0.30
N VAL A 242 -33.22 -2.98 -0.48
CA VAL A 242 -32.73 -3.82 -1.58
C VAL A 242 -33.10 -5.27 -1.32
N PRO A 243 -33.82 -5.95 -2.24
CA PRO A 243 -34.18 -7.36 -2.10
C PRO A 243 -32.92 -8.24 -1.98
N GLN A 244 -33.00 -9.29 -1.16
CA GLN A 244 -31.87 -10.23 -0.96
C GLN A 244 -31.47 -10.92 -2.28
N ALA A 245 -32.42 -11.19 -3.17
CA ALA A 245 -32.15 -11.79 -4.48
C ALA A 245 -31.30 -10.84 -5.36
N VAL A 246 -31.59 -9.54 -5.35
CA VAL A 246 -30.83 -8.53 -6.09
C VAL A 246 -29.40 -8.40 -5.54
N GLU A 247 -29.25 -8.35 -4.21
CA GLU A 247 -27.93 -8.35 -3.57
C GLU A 247 -27.13 -9.61 -3.93
N GLY A 248 -27.77 -10.79 -3.84
CA GLY A 248 -27.13 -12.07 -4.20
C GLY A 248 -26.66 -12.11 -5.65
N ALA A 249 -27.48 -11.61 -6.58
CA ALA A 249 -27.13 -11.54 -7.99
C ALA A 249 -25.95 -10.59 -8.25
N ILE A 250 -25.92 -9.42 -7.59
CA ILE A 250 -24.80 -8.47 -7.68
C ILE A 250 -23.51 -9.10 -7.14
N ILE A 251 -23.56 -9.75 -5.96
CA ILE A 251 -22.39 -10.39 -5.34
C ILE A 251 -21.85 -11.51 -6.25
N GLN A 252 -22.73 -12.33 -6.83
CA GLN A 252 -22.31 -13.39 -7.76
C GLN A 252 -21.73 -12.81 -9.06
N ALA A 253 -22.34 -11.80 -9.66
CA ALA A 253 -21.82 -11.15 -10.86
C ALA A 253 -20.46 -10.48 -10.62
N MET A 254 -20.18 -10.09 -9.37
CA MET A 254 -18.91 -9.52 -8.92
C MET A 254 -17.96 -10.55 -8.27
N ALA A 255 -18.18 -11.86 -8.47
CA ALA A 255 -17.24 -12.89 -8.02
C ALA A 255 -15.84 -12.64 -8.62
N LYS A 256 -14.80 -12.88 -7.82
CA LYS A 256 -13.42 -12.57 -8.21
C LYS A 256 -12.92 -13.44 -9.37
N VAL A 257 -13.27 -14.73 -9.32
CA VAL A 257 -12.96 -15.68 -10.38
C VAL A 257 -14.08 -15.62 -11.43
N PRO A 258 -13.77 -15.37 -12.72
CA PRO A 258 -14.80 -15.28 -13.77
C PRO A 258 -15.69 -16.54 -13.88
N ALA A 259 -15.15 -17.73 -13.55
CA ALA A 259 -15.89 -18.98 -13.57
C ALA A 259 -17.03 -19.06 -12.54
N ASP A 260 -16.94 -18.29 -11.44
CA ASP A 260 -17.95 -18.26 -10.37
C ASP A 260 -19.08 -17.26 -10.65
N ARG A 261 -18.94 -16.43 -11.69
CA ARG A 261 -19.96 -15.49 -12.17
C ARG A 261 -21.05 -16.23 -12.98
N PHE A 262 -22.07 -15.51 -13.39
CA PHE A 262 -23.02 -16.06 -14.33
C PHE A 262 -22.37 -16.36 -15.69
N ALA A 263 -22.86 -17.41 -16.36
CA ALA A 263 -22.28 -17.84 -17.64
C ALA A 263 -22.47 -16.81 -18.78
N SER A 264 -23.46 -15.93 -18.67
CA SER A 264 -23.75 -14.85 -19.62
C SER A 264 -24.40 -13.65 -18.92
N ILE A 265 -24.39 -12.50 -19.59
CA ILE A 265 -25.14 -11.30 -19.13
C ILE A 265 -26.63 -11.62 -18.97
N GLN A 266 -27.22 -12.38 -19.90
CA GLN A 266 -28.64 -12.74 -19.84
C GLN A 266 -28.98 -13.48 -18.54
N ARG A 267 -28.14 -14.42 -18.11
CA ARG A 267 -28.35 -15.16 -16.85
C ARG A 267 -28.26 -14.24 -15.62
N PHE A 268 -27.41 -13.23 -15.66
CA PHE A 268 -27.36 -12.20 -14.62
C PHE A 268 -28.65 -11.38 -14.59
N LEU A 269 -29.16 -10.94 -15.74
CA LEU A 269 -30.42 -10.20 -15.84
C LEU A 269 -31.63 -11.04 -15.36
N ASP A 270 -31.68 -12.33 -15.69
CA ASP A 270 -32.70 -13.24 -15.23
C ASP A 270 -32.69 -13.38 -13.69
N ALA A 271 -31.52 -13.45 -13.08
CA ALA A 271 -31.36 -13.52 -11.63
C ALA A 271 -31.85 -12.26 -10.91
N LEU A 272 -31.71 -11.08 -11.54
CA LEU A 272 -32.22 -9.81 -11.00
C LEU A 272 -33.76 -9.72 -11.03
N GLN A 273 -34.44 -10.50 -11.88
CA GLN A 273 -35.90 -10.49 -12.05
C GLN A 273 -36.64 -11.53 -11.18
N SER A 274 -35.92 -12.54 -10.65
CA SER A 274 -36.53 -13.62 -9.91
C SER A 274 -36.93 -13.18 -8.49
N PRO A 275 -38.22 -13.15 -8.11
CA PRO A 275 -38.61 -12.97 -6.74
C PRO A 275 -38.33 -14.27 -5.96
N GLY A 276 -37.14 -14.33 -5.36
CA GLY A 276 -36.79 -15.27 -4.30
C GLY A 276 -37.07 -16.75 -4.57
N ILE A 277 -36.06 -17.47 -5.07
CA ILE A 277 -35.68 -18.84 -4.67
C ILE A 277 -34.29 -19.10 -5.28
N ALA A 278 -33.25 -18.70 -4.61
CA ALA A 278 -31.91 -19.26 -4.83
C ALA A 278 -31.70 -20.32 -3.75
N SER A 279 -32.03 -21.54 -4.09
CA SER A 279 -31.74 -22.72 -3.28
C SER A 279 -30.23 -22.96 -3.28
N LEU A 280 -29.59 -22.74 -2.18
CA LEU A 280 -28.32 -23.39 -1.87
C LEU A 280 -28.53 -24.90 -1.84
N PRO A 281 -27.57 -25.74 -2.23
CA PRO A 281 -27.76 -27.20 -2.19
C PRO A 281 -27.96 -27.62 -0.73
N GLN A 282 -29.18 -28.02 -0.42
CA GLN A 282 -29.50 -28.61 0.88
C GLN A 282 -28.97 -30.05 0.88
N THR A 283 -28.07 -30.32 1.77
CA THR A 283 -27.75 -31.68 2.20
C THR A 283 -29.00 -32.31 2.78
N VAL A 284 -29.38 -33.43 2.20
CA VAL A 284 -30.53 -34.25 2.57
C VAL A 284 -30.31 -34.79 3.98
N SER A 285 -31.17 -34.41 4.91
CA SER A 285 -31.34 -35.10 6.20
C SER A 285 -32.64 -35.87 6.20
N PRO A 286 -32.67 -37.14 6.63
CA PRO A 286 -33.88 -37.95 6.62
C PRO A 286 -34.81 -37.56 7.77
N ARG A 287 -36.12 -37.47 7.44
CA ARG A 287 -37.21 -37.27 8.38
C ARG A 287 -37.38 -38.49 9.29
N PRO A 288 -37.58 -38.32 10.60
CA PRO A 288 -38.24 -39.36 11.40
C PRO A 288 -39.74 -39.11 11.50
N ARG A 289 -40.47 -40.19 11.32
CA ARG A 289 -41.91 -40.26 11.51
C ARG A 289 -42.27 -40.25 12.99
N SER A 290 -43.38 -39.58 13.26
CA SER A 290 -44.09 -39.47 14.53
C SER A 290 -44.59 -40.79 15.12
N ARG A 291 -44.66 -40.92 16.45
CA ARG A 291 -45.89 -41.03 17.26
C ARG A 291 -45.60 -41.34 18.73
N LEU A 292 -46.19 -40.50 19.56
CA LEU A 292 -46.86 -40.76 20.83
C LEU A 292 -46.26 -41.76 21.82
N VAL A 293 -45.91 -41.30 23.02
CA VAL A 293 -46.64 -41.63 24.27
C VAL A 293 -46.24 -40.62 25.35
N MET A 294 -47.26 -40.01 25.94
CA MET A 294 -47.24 -39.18 27.12
C MET A 294 -47.36 -40.07 28.37
N THR A 295 -46.70 -39.66 29.44
CA THR A 295 -46.85 -40.03 30.84
C THR A 295 -45.64 -40.72 31.47
N THR A 296 -44.89 -39.97 32.22
CA THR A 296 -44.62 -40.13 33.66
C THR A 296 -43.70 -39.01 34.11
N LEU A 297 -44.29 -38.10 34.82
CA LEU A 297 -43.69 -36.92 35.44
C LEU A 297 -43.14 -37.25 36.85
N GLY A 298 -42.00 -36.70 37.20
CA GLY A 298 -41.77 -36.27 38.58
C GLY A 298 -40.39 -36.52 39.20
N ALA A 299 -39.71 -37.59 38.80
CA ALA A 299 -38.45 -37.97 39.43
C ALA A 299 -37.16 -37.74 38.54
N GLY A 300 -37.36 -37.45 37.25
CA GLY A 300 -36.27 -37.27 36.30
C GLY A 300 -35.63 -35.89 36.27
N VAL A 301 -36.34 -34.86 36.67
CA VAL A 301 -35.88 -33.48 36.54
C VAL A 301 -34.68 -33.13 37.45
N LEU A 302 -34.64 -33.69 38.65
CA LEU A 302 -33.56 -33.41 39.61
C LEU A 302 -32.25 -34.12 39.20
N VAL A 303 -32.36 -35.32 38.66
CA VAL A 303 -31.17 -36.09 38.15
C VAL A 303 -30.65 -35.49 36.86
N VAL A 304 -31.52 -34.95 36.00
CA VAL A 304 -31.10 -34.29 34.74
C VAL A 304 -30.44 -32.93 35.00
N VAL A 305 -30.90 -32.16 36.02
CA VAL A 305 -30.27 -30.88 36.36
C VAL A 305 -28.91 -31.09 37.03
N VAL A 306 -28.75 -32.11 37.90
CA VAL A 306 -27.45 -32.45 38.51
C VAL A 306 -26.51 -33.08 37.50
N ALA A 307 -27.02 -33.94 36.59
CA ALA A 307 -26.23 -34.47 35.47
C ALA A 307 -25.85 -33.39 34.46
N TRP A 308 -26.76 -32.43 34.19
CA TRP A 308 -26.47 -31.29 33.31
C TRP A 308 -25.42 -30.34 33.94
N TRP A 309 -25.49 -30.08 35.26
CA TRP A 309 -24.48 -29.32 36.00
C TRP A 309 -23.13 -30.03 36.08
N ALA A 310 -23.13 -31.36 36.25
CA ALA A 310 -21.91 -32.16 36.23
C ALA A 310 -21.31 -32.32 34.81
N VAL A 311 -22.13 -32.26 33.76
CA VAL A 311 -21.70 -32.28 32.36
C VAL A 311 -21.34 -30.87 31.88
N ALA A 312 -22.10 -29.83 32.24
CA ALA A 312 -21.79 -28.44 31.93
C ALA A 312 -20.51 -27.96 32.64
N GLY A 313 -20.25 -28.42 33.88
CA GLY A 313 -18.98 -28.16 34.57
C GLY A 313 -17.77 -28.91 33.98
N ARG A 314 -18.01 -29.92 33.12
CA ARG A 314 -16.95 -30.67 32.43
C ARG A 314 -16.79 -30.30 30.95
N THR A 315 -17.69 -29.51 30.36
CA THR A 315 -17.58 -29.02 28.97
C THR A 315 -16.80 -27.70 28.86
N ALA A 316 -16.43 -27.08 29.97
CA ALA A 316 -15.54 -25.93 29.99
C ALA A 316 -14.04 -26.35 29.98
N ARG A 317 -13.65 -27.24 29.11
CA ARG A 317 -12.25 -27.48 28.64
C ARG A 317 -12.22 -28.72 27.75
N ARG A 318 -12.77 -28.65 26.57
CA ARG A 318 -12.37 -29.55 25.49
C ARG A 318 -11.69 -28.69 24.43
N THR A 319 -10.41 -28.54 24.58
CA THR A 319 -9.50 -28.26 23.46
C THR A 319 -9.67 -29.38 22.43
N PRO A 320 -9.90 -29.11 21.16
CA PRO A 320 -9.91 -30.15 20.15
C PRO A 320 -8.56 -30.87 20.15
N PRO A 321 -8.52 -32.21 20.08
CA PRO A 321 -7.26 -32.92 20.05
C PRO A 321 -6.57 -32.63 18.70
N GLY A 322 -5.43 -31.93 18.70
CA GLY A 322 -4.53 -31.84 17.57
C GLY A 322 -4.14 -30.47 17.05
N SER A 323 -4.54 -29.36 17.65
CA SER A 323 -4.00 -28.07 17.23
C SER A 323 -2.55 -27.92 17.74
N ARG A 324 -1.57 -28.02 16.85
CA ARG A 324 -0.20 -27.57 17.14
C ARG A 324 -0.28 -26.12 17.60
N PRO A 325 0.47 -25.71 18.64
CA PRO A 325 0.50 -24.33 19.07
C PRO A 325 0.96 -23.45 17.90
N ILE A 326 0.21 -22.40 17.60
CA ILE A 326 0.58 -21.41 16.56
C ILE A 326 1.74 -20.58 17.13
N ARG A 327 2.87 -20.60 16.43
CA ARG A 327 4.11 -19.92 16.85
C ARG A 327 4.49 -18.76 15.96
N ALA A 328 3.86 -18.63 14.78
CA ALA A 328 4.13 -17.56 13.83
C ALA A 328 2.84 -16.95 13.32
N VAL A 329 2.67 -15.67 13.60
CA VAL A 329 1.47 -14.89 13.23
C VAL A 329 1.89 -13.68 12.40
N ALA A 330 1.21 -13.44 11.27
CA ALA A 330 1.30 -12.18 10.56
C ALA A 330 0.13 -11.28 10.90
N VAL A 331 0.38 -9.99 11.08
CA VAL A 331 -0.65 -8.97 11.25
C VAL A 331 -0.73 -8.14 9.98
N LEU A 332 -1.87 -8.19 9.28
CA LEU A 332 -2.11 -7.39 8.09
C LEU A 332 -2.67 -6.02 8.48
N PRO A 333 -2.44 -5.00 7.64
CA PRO A 333 -2.99 -3.67 7.87
C PRO A 333 -4.50 -3.70 8.09
N PHE A 334 -4.96 -3.09 9.19
CA PHE A 334 -6.37 -2.94 9.48
C PHE A 334 -7.02 -1.97 8.51
N GLN A 335 -8.14 -2.37 7.94
CA GLN A 335 -8.86 -1.57 6.95
C GLN A 335 -9.72 -0.51 7.66
N ASP A 336 -9.54 0.76 7.28
CA ASP A 336 -10.50 1.79 7.67
C ASP A 336 -11.74 1.72 6.76
N LEU A 337 -12.90 1.41 7.37
CA LEU A 337 -14.18 1.31 6.66
C LEU A 337 -14.92 2.66 6.55
N ALA A 338 -14.40 3.72 7.16
CA ALA A 338 -15.01 5.05 7.08
C ALA A 338 -14.63 5.79 5.79
N GLY A 339 -13.56 5.36 5.08
CA GLY A 339 -13.18 5.87 3.75
C GLY A 339 -12.73 7.33 3.73
N SER A 340 -12.56 7.97 4.88
CA SER A 340 -12.08 9.34 4.97
C SER A 340 -10.55 9.35 5.03
N SER A 341 -9.92 10.32 4.35
CA SER A 341 -8.48 10.58 4.49
C SER A 341 -8.07 10.82 5.96
N ASP A 342 -9.04 11.21 6.78
CA ASP A 342 -8.92 11.45 8.21
C ASP A 342 -9.00 10.17 9.07
N GLY A 343 -9.33 9.00 8.51
CA GLY A 343 -9.45 7.72 9.24
C GLY A 343 -8.28 6.77 9.06
N ALA A 344 -7.46 6.96 8.02
CA ALA A 344 -6.36 6.05 7.68
C ALA A 344 -5.35 5.85 8.83
N TYR A 345 -5.08 6.90 9.64
CA TYR A 345 -4.20 6.83 10.81
C TYR A 345 -4.72 5.87 11.90
N LEU A 346 -6.04 5.63 11.98
CA LEU A 346 -6.62 4.69 12.96
C LEU A 346 -6.34 3.24 12.58
N GLY A 347 -6.49 2.89 11.30
CA GLY A 347 -6.17 1.55 10.80
C GLY A 347 -4.70 1.23 10.98
N GLU A 348 -3.83 2.19 10.64
CA GLU A 348 -2.38 2.08 10.81
C GLU A 348 -1.99 1.97 12.29
N GLY A 349 -2.50 2.89 13.13
CA GLY A 349 -2.27 2.86 14.58
C GLY A 349 -2.76 1.59 15.27
N MET A 350 -3.92 1.03 14.82
CA MET A 350 -4.42 -0.25 15.32
C MET A 350 -3.51 -1.41 14.92
N THR A 351 -3.04 -1.42 13.68
CA THR A 351 -2.13 -2.45 13.18
C THR A 351 -0.83 -2.46 13.95
N GLU A 352 -0.19 -1.29 14.08
CA GLU A 352 1.09 -1.15 14.74
C GLU A 352 1.00 -1.40 16.25
N GLY A 353 -0.06 -0.91 16.91
CA GLY A 353 -0.29 -1.18 18.32
C GLY A 353 -0.43 -2.68 18.59
N LEU A 354 -1.20 -3.38 17.75
CA LEU A 354 -1.36 -4.83 17.88
C LEU A 354 -0.06 -5.59 17.59
N ILE A 355 0.72 -5.16 16.60
CA ILE A 355 2.06 -5.71 16.34
C ILE A 355 2.97 -5.48 17.55
N ALA A 356 2.96 -4.26 18.12
CA ALA A 356 3.79 -3.91 19.27
C ALA A 356 3.45 -4.75 20.51
N ASP A 357 2.16 -4.95 20.77
CA ASP A 357 1.68 -5.75 21.91
C ASP A 357 2.01 -7.24 21.72
N LEU A 358 1.71 -7.81 20.56
CA LEU A 358 2.05 -9.22 20.25
C LEU A 358 3.56 -9.45 20.22
N ALA A 359 4.36 -8.46 19.80
CA ALA A 359 5.82 -8.53 19.76
C ALA A 359 6.49 -8.58 21.14
N GLN A 360 5.78 -8.26 22.23
CA GLN A 360 6.25 -8.42 23.59
C GLN A 360 6.29 -9.91 24.04
N ILE A 361 5.61 -10.79 23.29
CA ILE A 361 5.49 -12.20 23.60
C ILE A 361 6.66 -12.95 22.95
N GLY A 362 7.64 -13.35 23.73
CA GLY A 362 8.87 -13.98 23.23
C GLY A 362 8.67 -15.36 22.58
N SER A 363 7.58 -16.07 22.96
CA SER A 363 7.23 -17.38 22.39
C SER A 363 6.55 -17.29 21.01
N LEU A 364 6.14 -16.07 20.58
CA LEU A 364 5.38 -15.82 19.36
C LEU A 364 6.24 -15.05 18.35
N LYS A 365 6.46 -15.59 17.16
CA LYS A 365 7.03 -14.86 16.04
C LYS A 365 5.95 -13.98 15.42
N VAL A 366 6.11 -12.66 15.48
CA VAL A 366 5.16 -11.70 14.90
C VAL A 366 5.77 -11.10 13.65
N ILE A 367 5.09 -11.28 12.52
CA ILE A 367 5.49 -10.74 11.22
C ILE A 367 4.63 -9.51 10.93
N ALA A 368 5.28 -8.37 10.77
CA ALA A 368 4.63 -7.15 10.36
C ALA A 368 4.29 -7.22 8.87
N GLY A 369 3.00 -7.21 8.54
CA GLY A 369 2.54 -7.05 7.15
C GLY A 369 2.55 -5.60 6.68
N SER A 370 3.38 -4.74 7.27
CA SER A 370 3.36 -3.30 7.12
C SER A 370 3.94 -2.80 5.80
N SER A 371 4.72 -3.61 5.11
CA SER A 371 5.27 -3.18 3.83
C SER A 371 4.21 -3.18 2.75
N GLY A 372 4.01 -2.05 2.10
CA GLY A 372 3.06 -1.85 1.00
C GLY A 372 3.16 -2.83 -0.17
N SER A 373 4.09 -3.79 -0.12
CA SER A 373 4.25 -4.88 -1.08
C SER A 373 3.23 -6.02 -0.90
N VAL A 374 2.68 -6.25 0.30
CA VAL A 374 1.56 -7.21 0.48
C VAL A 374 0.26 -6.59 -0.04
N ALA A 375 0.13 -5.27 0.03
CA ALA A 375 -0.96 -4.49 -0.56
C ALA A 375 -0.74 -4.20 -2.05
N GLN A 376 0.47 -4.34 -2.57
CA GLN A 376 0.86 -4.05 -3.96
C GLN A 376 1.03 -5.34 -4.76
N GLY A 377 -0.07 -6.05 -5.01
CA GLY A 377 -0.29 -6.76 -6.27
C GLY A 377 0.72 -7.80 -6.73
N THR A 378 1.40 -8.55 -5.84
CA THR A 378 1.91 -9.85 -6.28
C THR A 378 0.75 -10.83 -6.28
N ALA A 379 0.48 -11.47 -7.42
CA ALA A 379 -0.57 -12.47 -7.62
C ALA A 379 -0.31 -13.78 -6.83
N ARG A 380 0.36 -13.69 -5.68
CA ARG A 380 0.64 -14.81 -4.78
C ARG A 380 -0.51 -14.99 -3.81
N SER A 381 -1.01 -16.19 -3.69
CA SER A 381 -2.05 -16.50 -2.70
C SER A 381 -1.48 -16.27 -1.28
N LEU A 382 -2.34 -15.86 -0.34
CA LEU A 382 -1.99 -15.78 1.08
C LEU A 382 -1.35 -17.08 1.59
N ALA A 383 -1.79 -18.22 1.06
CA ALA A 383 -1.27 -19.53 1.40
C ALA A 383 0.16 -19.75 0.88
N ASP A 384 0.51 -19.22 -0.29
CA ASP A 384 1.87 -19.30 -0.83
C ASP A 384 2.82 -18.40 -0.06
N LEU A 385 2.40 -17.16 0.22
CA LEU A 385 3.16 -16.21 1.03
C LEU A 385 3.40 -16.77 2.45
N ALA A 386 2.39 -17.35 3.06
CA ALA A 386 2.50 -17.91 4.38
C ALA A 386 3.43 -19.14 4.44
N ARG A 387 3.42 -19.95 3.39
CA ARG A 387 4.33 -21.11 3.28
C ARG A 387 5.78 -20.63 3.12
N GLU A 388 6.00 -19.61 2.30
CA GLU A 388 7.32 -19.01 2.07
C GLU A 388 7.87 -18.37 3.36
N LEU A 389 7.03 -17.68 4.12
CA LEU A 389 7.39 -16.94 5.33
C LEU A 389 7.31 -17.77 6.62
N GLY A 390 6.83 -19.03 6.53
CA GLY A 390 6.61 -19.88 7.70
C GLY A 390 5.54 -19.34 8.65
N ILE A 391 4.49 -18.68 8.12
CA ILE A 391 3.36 -18.13 8.87
C ILE A 391 2.32 -19.22 9.05
N GLU A 392 1.87 -19.43 10.30
CA GLU A 392 0.84 -20.41 10.64
C GLU A 392 -0.55 -19.79 10.74
N ALA A 393 -0.62 -18.51 11.14
CA ALA A 393 -1.89 -17.78 11.20
C ALA A 393 -1.74 -16.31 10.80
N VAL A 394 -2.85 -15.71 10.38
CA VAL A 394 -2.91 -14.31 9.93
C VAL A 394 -4.00 -13.57 10.69
N VAL A 395 -3.65 -12.44 11.30
CA VAL A 395 -4.59 -11.48 11.86
C VAL A 395 -5.03 -10.52 10.76
N LYS A 396 -6.34 -10.44 10.54
CA LYS A 396 -7.00 -9.46 9.67
C LYS A 396 -8.01 -8.68 10.47
N GLY A 397 -8.14 -7.39 10.21
CA GLY A 397 -9.12 -6.58 10.88
C GLY A 397 -9.59 -5.38 10.09
N SER A 398 -10.67 -4.79 10.59
CA SER A 398 -11.17 -3.52 10.09
C SER A 398 -11.58 -2.63 11.26
N ILE A 399 -11.42 -1.32 11.07
CA ILE A 399 -11.84 -0.31 12.03
C ILE A 399 -12.82 0.65 11.37
N ARG A 400 -13.84 1.05 12.10
CA ARG A 400 -14.79 2.08 11.67
C ARG A 400 -15.00 3.07 12.80
N ARG A 401 -14.88 4.35 12.46
CA ARG A 401 -15.23 5.45 13.37
C ARG A 401 -16.62 5.99 13.02
N ALA A 402 -17.44 6.22 14.02
CA ALA A 402 -18.73 6.91 13.94
C ALA A 402 -18.81 7.93 15.09
N GLY A 403 -18.47 9.18 14.79
CA GLY A 403 -18.30 10.22 15.80
C GLY A 403 -17.15 9.89 16.77
N ASP A 404 -17.48 9.71 18.05
CA ASP A 404 -16.54 9.34 19.12
C ASP A 404 -16.42 7.82 19.33
N THR A 405 -17.28 7.04 18.70
CA THR A 405 -17.31 5.58 18.83
C THR A 405 -16.48 4.94 17.72
N ILE A 406 -15.68 3.97 18.09
CA ILE A 406 -14.95 3.08 17.17
C ILE A 406 -15.49 1.67 17.28
N ARG A 407 -15.57 0.98 16.16
CA ARG A 407 -15.84 -0.45 16.08
C ARG A 407 -14.70 -1.14 15.37
N VAL A 408 -14.17 -2.19 15.99
CA VAL A 408 -13.03 -2.98 15.48
C VAL A 408 -13.49 -4.41 15.30
N ASN A 409 -13.39 -4.93 14.08
CA ASN A 409 -13.59 -6.34 13.78
C ASN A 409 -12.23 -6.99 13.58
N VAL A 410 -11.98 -8.12 14.22
CA VAL A 410 -10.70 -8.84 14.15
C VAL A 410 -10.96 -10.32 13.87
N ARG A 411 -10.15 -10.90 12.99
CA ARG A 411 -10.16 -12.33 12.68
C ARG A 411 -8.74 -12.86 12.69
N LEU A 412 -8.53 -13.96 13.39
CA LEU A 412 -7.33 -14.77 13.29
C LEU A 412 -7.65 -15.98 12.42
N LEU A 413 -6.99 -16.12 11.30
CA LEU A 413 -7.20 -17.20 10.34
C LEU A 413 -6.00 -18.13 10.34
N HIS A 414 -6.21 -19.44 10.46
CA HIS A 414 -5.20 -20.45 10.23
C HIS A 414 -4.91 -20.52 8.71
N VAL A 415 -3.64 -20.42 8.31
CA VAL A 415 -3.32 -20.19 6.91
C VAL A 415 -3.49 -21.40 6.01
N PRO A 416 -3.11 -22.63 6.42
CA PRO A 416 -3.21 -23.83 5.56
C PRO A 416 -4.61 -24.09 5.01
N ASP A 417 -5.66 -23.76 5.78
CA ASP A 417 -7.06 -24.09 5.44
C ASP A 417 -8.00 -22.88 5.50
N SER A 418 -7.45 -21.69 5.81
CA SER A 418 -8.21 -20.43 5.97
C SER A 418 -9.33 -20.50 7.02
N THR A 419 -9.25 -21.46 7.96
CA THR A 419 -10.25 -21.60 9.02
C THR A 419 -10.09 -20.49 10.06
N PRO A 420 -11.18 -19.90 10.56
CA PRO A 420 -11.09 -18.93 11.63
C PRO A 420 -10.75 -19.62 12.95
N VAL A 421 -9.60 -19.25 13.53
CA VAL A 421 -9.17 -19.64 14.89
C VAL A 421 -9.86 -18.75 15.92
N PHE A 422 -10.01 -17.47 15.60
CA PHE A 422 -10.66 -16.48 16.44
C PHE A 422 -11.40 -15.44 15.59
N THR A 423 -12.53 -14.95 16.09
CA THR A 423 -13.25 -13.80 15.53
C THR A 423 -13.81 -12.99 16.71
N GLY A 424 -13.55 -11.68 16.69
CA GLY A 424 -14.01 -10.75 17.72
C GLY A 424 -14.52 -9.45 17.10
N ASP A 425 -15.61 -8.94 17.69
CA ASP A 425 -16.17 -7.62 17.41
C ASP A 425 -16.07 -6.80 18.68
N TYR A 426 -15.36 -5.66 18.58
CA TYR A 426 -15.10 -4.78 19.71
C TYR A 426 -15.67 -3.40 19.43
N GLN A 427 -16.23 -2.78 20.47
CA GLN A 427 -16.76 -1.43 20.37
C GLN A 427 -16.35 -0.62 21.60
N GLY A 428 -15.88 0.60 21.38
CA GLY A 428 -15.48 1.51 22.44
C GLY A 428 -15.41 2.95 21.95
N ARG A 429 -14.97 3.84 22.83
CA ARG A 429 -14.64 5.22 22.46
C ARG A 429 -13.21 5.27 21.91
N LEU A 430 -12.91 6.28 21.09
CA LEU A 430 -11.57 6.44 20.50
C LEU A 430 -10.46 6.48 21.57
N GLY A 431 -10.69 7.10 22.72
CA GLY A 431 -9.75 7.10 23.86
C GLY A 431 -9.52 5.73 24.51
N GLN A 432 -10.39 4.76 24.24
CA GLN A 432 -10.25 3.38 24.73
C GLN A 432 -9.55 2.48 23.70
N LEU A 433 -9.04 3.03 22.60
CA LEU A 433 -8.36 2.23 21.56
C LEU A 433 -7.20 1.42 22.13
N PRO A 434 -6.33 1.92 23.05
CA PRO A 434 -5.28 1.12 23.67
C PRO A 434 -5.83 -0.06 24.49
N ASP A 435 -6.94 0.13 25.20
CA ASP A 435 -7.59 -0.95 25.96
C ASP A 435 -8.16 -2.02 25.03
N LEU A 436 -8.80 -1.60 23.91
CA LEU A 436 -9.28 -2.53 22.89
C LEU A 436 -8.14 -3.29 22.21
N GLN A 437 -7.02 -2.64 21.94
CA GLN A 437 -5.81 -3.29 21.38
C GLN A 437 -5.34 -4.40 22.33
N ARG A 438 -5.23 -4.10 23.62
CA ARG A 438 -4.82 -5.06 24.64
C ARG A 438 -5.81 -6.22 24.78
N GLU A 439 -7.12 -5.92 24.83
CA GLU A 439 -8.17 -6.94 24.89
C GLU A 439 -8.09 -7.90 23.70
N ILE A 440 -7.87 -7.36 22.51
CA ILE A 440 -7.68 -8.14 21.29
C ILE A 440 -6.39 -8.98 21.36
N THR A 441 -5.28 -8.41 21.85
CA THR A 441 -4.02 -9.12 22.04
C THR A 441 -4.18 -10.30 22.99
N VAL A 442 -4.82 -10.10 24.12
CA VAL A 442 -5.10 -11.17 25.11
C VAL A 442 -5.99 -12.25 24.51
N ALA A 443 -7.04 -11.86 23.78
CA ALA A 443 -7.94 -12.81 23.11
C ALA A 443 -7.24 -13.63 22.04
N ILE A 444 -6.40 -13.02 21.20
CA ILE A 444 -5.59 -13.70 20.19
C ILE A 444 -4.62 -14.69 20.88
N THR A 445 -3.87 -14.20 21.89
CA THR A 445 -2.88 -15.00 22.63
C THR A 445 -3.52 -16.23 23.29
N GLY A 446 -4.69 -16.05 23.90
CA GLY A 446 -5.48 -17.14 24.47
C GLY A 446 -5.94 -18.15 23.42
N SER A 447 -6.28 -17.70 22.23
CA SER A 447 -6.77 -18.56 21.13
C SER A 447 -5.69 -19.41 20.50
N ILE A 448 -4.42 -18.99 20.56
CA ILE A 448 -3.28 -19.71 19.99
C ILE A 448 -2.51 -20.51 21.03
N ASN A 449 -2.95 -20.53 22.29
CA ASN A 449 -2.27 -21.18 23.42
C ASN A 449 -0.80 -20.74 23.56
N ALA A 450 -0.49 -19.47 23.31
CA ALA A 450 0.84 -18.93 23.51
C ALA A 450 1.17 -18.89 25.02
N GLU A 451 2.36 -19.39 25.38
CA GLU A 451 2.85 -19.33 26.76
C GLU A 451 3.31 -17.90 27.07
N LEU A 452 2.62 -17.24 28.00
CA LEU A 452 3.01 -15.93 28.55
C LEU A 452 3.83 -16.12 29.82
N LYS A 453 5.02 -15.55 29.85
CA LYS A 453 5.81 -15.43 31.08
C LYS A 453 5.15 -14.44 32.04
N GLY A 454 5.44 -14.53 33.34
CA GLY A 454 4.80 -13.68 34.35
C GLY A 454 5.04 -12.18 34.13
N ASP A 455 6.24 -11.80 33.69
CA ASP A 455 6.61 -10.42 33.36
C ASP A 455 5.99 -9.92 32.05
N GLU A 456 5.80 -10.77 31.04
CA GLU A 456 5.08 -10.46 29.80
C GLU A 456 3.60 -10.19 30.11
N ARG A 457 3.00 -11.00 30.96
CA ARG A 457 1.62 -10.82 31.41
C ARG A 457 1.44 -9.51 32.16
N SER A 458 2.35 -9.19 33.08
CA SER A 458 2.31 -7.94 33.86
C SER A 458 2.42 -6.70 32.97
N ARG A 459 3.23 -6.75 31.92
CA ARG A 459 3.36 -5.66 30.93
C ARG A 459 2.08 -5.49 30.10
N LEU A 460 1.47 -6.58 29.65
CA LEU A 460 0.21 -6.55 28.92
C LEU A 460 -0.97 -6.06 29.81
N ASP A 461 -0.92 -6.34 31.12
CA ASP A 461 -1.97 -5.94 32.07
C ASP A 461 -1.82 -4.49 32.58
N ALA A 462 -0.65 -3.84 32.35
CA ALA A 462 -0.41 -2.46 32.78
C ALA A 462 -1.35 -1.48 32.05
N ARG A 463 -2.25 -0.84 32.81
CA ARG A 463 -3.19 0.17 32.28
C ARG A 463 -2.55 1.55 32.23
N HIS A 464 -2.61 2.19 31.06
CA HIS A 464 -2.32 3.61 30.93
C HIS A 464 -3.62 4.30 30.45
N GLU A 465 -4.32 4.96 31.36
CA GLU A 465 -5.42 5.86 30.96
C GLU A 465 -4.81 7.09 30.31
N VAL A 466 -5.01 7.25 29.02
CA VAL A 466 -4.54 8.39 28.25
C VAL A 466 -5.72 9.22 27.77
N ASP A 467 -5.62 10.55 27.85
CA ASP A 467 -6.62 11.44 27.25
C ASP A 467 -6.78 11.10 25.75
N GLN A 468 -8.02 10.92 25.34
CA GLN A 468 -8.39 10.55 23.98
C GLN A 468 -7.76 11.47 22.92
N ARG A 469 -7.76 12.78 23.16
CA ARG A 469 -7.22 13.77 22.21
C ARG A 469 -5.69 13.70 22.15
N ALA A 470 -5.02 13.34 23.26
CA ALA A 470 -3.59 13.10 23.27
C ALA A 470 -3.23 11.87 22.44
N TYR A 471 -3.98 10.78 22.62
CA TYR A 471 -3.76 9.55 21.87
C TYR A 471 -4.02 9.74 20.37
N GLU A 472 -5.11 10.41 19.99
CA GLU A 472 -5.41 10.75 18.60
C GLU A 472 -4.30 11.61 17.95
N ALA A 473 -3.83 12.63 18.64
CA ALA A 473 -2.74 13.47 18.18
C ALA A 473 -1.44 12.67 18.00
N TYR A 474 -1.13 11.76 18.92
CA TYR A 474 0.03 10.88 18.82
C TYR A 474 -0.03 9.97 17.59
N LEU A 475 -1.17 9.31 17.35
CA LEU A 475 -1.35 8.46 16.17
C LEU A 475 -1.19 9.25 14.85
N ARG A 476 -1.76 10.46 14.80
CA ARG A 476 -1.58 11.36 13.64
C ARG A 476 -0.11 11.79 13.50
N GLY A 477 0.58 12.03 14.59
CA GLY A 477 2.02 12.34 14.59
C GLY A 477 2.84 11.21 13.97
N ARG A 478 2.58 9.97 14.35
CA ARG A 478 3.23 8.78 13.77
C ARG A 478 2.93 8.65 12.28
N PHE A 479 1.66 8.73 11.90
CA PHE A 479 1.19 8.69 10.53
C PHE A 479 1.90 9.71 9.62
N HIS A 480 2.08 10.95 10.10
CA HIS A 480 2.80 11.99 9.36
C HIS A 480 4.32 11.74 9.31
N LEU A 481 4.90 11.19 10.40
CA LEU A 481 6.33 10.90 10.47
C LEU A 481 6.73 9.83 9.41
N GLU A 482 5.98 8.77 9.26
CA GLU A 482 6.20 7.73 8.28
C GLU A 482 6.10 8.24 6.83
N ARG A 483 5.20 9.19 6.60
CA ARG A 483 5.03 9.86 5.29
C ARG A 483 6.04 10.98 5.05
N ARG A 484 6.99 11.17 5.99
CA ARG A 484 8.00 12.24 5.95
C ARG A 484 7.41 13.65 5.93
N GLU A 485 6.20 13.82 6.43
CA GLU A 485 5.54 15.10 6.65
C GLU A 485 5.97 15.68 8.01
N LEU A 486 7.29 15.97 8.14
CA LEU A 486 7.97 16.14 9.42
C LEU A 486 7.36 17.25 10.29
N GLU A 487 7.01 18.42 9.72
CA GLU A 487 6.45 19.54 10.51
C GLU A 487 5.04 19.23 11.04
N ARG A 488 4.26 18.46 10.28
CA ARG A 488 2.96 17.98 10.76
C ARG A 488 3.14 16.98 11.89
N ALA A 489 4.07 16.05 11.73
CA ALA A 489 4.41 15.08 12.79
C ALA A 489 4.78 15.79 14.09
N ARG A 490 5.69 16.78 14.03
CA ARG A 490 6.09 17.59 15.18
C ARG A 490 4.89 18.23 15.86
N THR A 491 4.08 18.95 15.09
CA THR A 491 2.90 19.65 15.62
C THR A 491 1.97 18.70 16.38
N MET A 492 1.75 17.51 15.86
CA MET A 492 0.89 16.49 16.46
C MET A 492 1.51 15.90 17.73
N PHE A 493 2.81 15.60 17.76
CA PHE A 493 3.48 15.11 18.97
C PHE A 493 3.53 16.17 20.07
N GLU A 494 3.81 17.44 19.73
CA GLU A 494 3.76 18.55 20.68
C GLU A 494 2.35 18.76 21.24
N GLN A 495 1.32 18.59 20.41
CA GLN A 495 -0.08 18.64 20.86
C GLN A 495 -0.39 17.50 21.83
N ALA A 496 0.02 16.27 21.52
CA ALA A 496 -0.17 15.12 22.39
C ALA A 496 0.52 15.32 23.76
N GLY A 497 1.78 15.78 23.77
CA GLY A 497 2.53 16.04 25.00
C GLY A 497 1.97 17.19 25.83
N ARG A 498 1.35 18.22 25.21
CA ARG A 498 0.67 19.28 25.96
C ARG A 498 -0.61 18.80 26.65
N ILE A 499 -1.34 17.88 26.01
CA ILE A 499 -2.59 17.33 26.55
C ILE A 499 -2.30 16.31 27.66
N ALA A 500 -1.29 15.45 27.46
CA ALA A 500 -0.90 14.40 28.41
C ALA A 500 0.61 14.50 28.72
N PRO A 501 1.04 15.42 29.59
CA PRO A 501 2.46 15.66 29.85
C PRO A 501 3.18 14.50 30.56
N ASP A 502 2.42 13.66 31.27
CA ASP A 502 2.96 12.47 31.97
C ASP A 502 2.95 11.21 31.09
N TRP A 503 2.61 11.33 29.82
CA TRP A 503 2.58 10.22 28.87
C TRP A 503 3.81 10.26 27.95
N ALA A 504 4.69 9.28 28.12
CA ALA A 504 6.02 9.26 27.49
C ALA A 504 6.06 9.10 25.95
N PRO A 505 5.19 8.32 25.26
CA PRO A 505 5.29 8.07 23.82
C PRO A 505 5.36 9.31 22.91
N PRO A 506 4.66 10.45 23.15
CA PRO A 506 4.84 11.65 22.35
C PRO A 506 6.26 12.22 22.38
N LEU A 507 6.97 12.09 23.51
CA LEU A 507 8.35 12.51 23.64
C LEU A 507 9.29 11.65 22.78
N VAL A 508 9.03 10.34 22.71
CA VAL A 508 9.75 9.45 21.78
C VAL A 508 9.46 9.83 20.33
N GLY A 509 8.19 10.15 20.01
CA GLY A 509 7.80 10.67 18.69
C GLY A 509 8.56 11.94 18.30
N LEU A 510 8.70 12.90 19.23
CA LEU A 510 9.50 14.11 19.03
C LEU A 510 10.99 13.79 18.86
N ALA A 511 11.54 12.85 19.61
CA ALA A 511 12.91 12.43 19.45
C ALA A 511 13.14 11.81 18.05
N ASN A 512 12.24 10.97 17.57
CA ASN A 512 12.30 10.40 16.23
C ASN A 512 12.18 11.47 15.14
N TYR A 513 11.33 12.48 15.33
CA TYR A 513 11.27 13.65 14.46
C TYR A 513 12.65 14.36 14.39
N TYR A 514 13.25 14.69 15.54
CA TYR A 514 14.55 15.37 15.57
C TYR A 514 15.68 14.52 14.99
N THR A 515 15.66 13.20 15.16
CA THR A 515 16.66 12.32 14.55
C THR A 515 16.48 12.16 13.04
N ALA A 516 15.26 12.33 12.52
CA ALA A 516 14.97 12.29 11.10
C ALA A 516 15.44 13.55 10.34
N LEU A 517 15.42 14.72 11.00
CA LEU A 517 15.74 16.00 10.37
C LEU A 517 17.09 16.04 9.63
N PRO A 518 18.22 15.55 10.17
CA PRO A 518 19.50 15.57 9.46
C PRO A 518 19.54 14.71 8.19
N PHE A 519 18.61 13.79 8.02
CA PHE A 519 18.54 12.91 6.85
C PHE A 519 17.60 13.43 5.76
N PHE A 520 16.50 14.09 6.17
CA PHE A 520 15.42 14.48 5.26
C PHE A 520 15.26 16.00 5.12
N SER A 521 15.90 16.76 6.01
CA SER A 521 15.92 18.20 5.98
C SER A 521 17.37 18.64 6.11
N ASP A 522 17.71 19.78 5.55
CA ASP A 522 19.07 20.32 5.51
C ASP A 522 19.46 20.97 6.86
N VAL A 523 19.27 20.26 7.99
CA VAL A 523 19.51 20.73 9.36
C VAL A 523 20.71 19.99 9.95
N ALA A 524 21.63 20.74 10.58
CA ALA A 524 22.81 20.15 11.19
C ALA A 524 22.46 19.28 12.42
N PRO A 525 23.10 18.11 12.59
CA PRO A 525 22.88 17.25 13.77
C PRO A 525 23.03 18.00 15.10
N ALA A 526 24.01 18.91 15.22
CA ALA A 526 24.27 19.70 16.43
C ALA A 526 23.07 20.59 16.86
N GLU A 527 22.20 20.97 15.93
CA GLU A 527 21.02 21.81 16.22
C GLU A 527 19.83 21.02 16.79
N VAL A 528 19.72 19.75 16.45
CA VAL A 528 18.51 18.96 16.70
C VAL A 528 18.71 17.76 17.60
N LEU A 529 19.84 17.08 17.55
CA LEU A 529 20.07 15.88 18.36
C LEU A 529 20.15 16.15 19.89
N PRO A 530 20.62 17.32 20.37
CA PRO A 530 20.45 17.66 21.79
C PRO A 530 18.97 17.73 22.23
N LYS A 531 18.07 18.18 21.34
CA LYS A 531 16.61 18.22 21.60
C LYS A 531 16.03 16.81 21.63
N ALA A 532 16.45 15.95 20.70
CA ALA A 532 16.07 14.54 20.69
C ALA A 532 16.49 13.85 21.99
N ARG A 533 17.74 14.06 22.42
CA ARG A 533 18.26 13.53 23.69
C ARG A 533 17.45 14.02 24.90
N ALA A 534 17.16 15.32 24.97
CA ALA A 534 16.37 15.87 26.08
C ALA A 534 14.98 15.24 26.15
N ALA A 535 14.33 15.04 25.01
CA ALA A 535 13.02 14.37 24.94
C ALA A 535 13.10 12.91 25.41
N LEU A 536 14.15 12.17 25.04
CA LEU A 536 14.34 10.78 25.46
C LEU A 536 14.65 10.64 26.95
N VAL A 537 15.46 11.56 27.52
CA VAL A 537 15.72 11.58 28.97
C VAL A 537 14.41 11.78 29.74
N GLN A 538 13.54 12.67 29.27
CA GLN A 538 12.22 12.88 29.88
C GLN A 538 11.32 11.65 29.68
N ALA A 539 11.32 11.05 28.46
CA ALA A 539 10.52 9.87 28.20
C ALA A 539 10.87 8.69 29.11
N LEU A 540 12.17 8.40 29.26
CA LEU A 540 12.67 7.32 30.12
C LEU A 540 12.47 7.63 31.61
N ALA A 541 12.44 8.90 32.03
CA ALA A 541 12.09 9.26 33.39
C ALA A 541 10.61 9.02 33.72
N LEU A 542 9.72 9.10 32.70
CA LEU A 542 8.29 8.80 32.84
C LEU A 542 8.01 7.29 32.73
N ASP A 543 8.71 6.60 31.82
CA ASP A 543 8.55 5.16 31.61
C ASP A 543 9.87 4.53 31.12
N GLU A 544 10.58 3.87 32.02
CA GLU A 544 11.83 3.17 31.74
C GLU A 544 11.66 1.83 30.96
N THR A 545 10.43 1.43 30.71
CA THR A 545 10.13 0.16 30.01
C THR A 545 9.85 0.37 28.51
N LEU A 546 9.97 1.59 28.01
CA LEU A 546 9.77 1.89 26.60
C LEU A 546 10.93 1.44 25.72
N ALA A 547 10.75 0.30 25.03
CA ALA A 547 11.75 -0.26 24.11
C ALA A 547 12.16 0.75 23.01
N GLU A 548 11.21 1.54 22.50
CA GLU A 548 11.44 2.56 21.50
C GLU A 548 12.36 3.70 22.01
N ALA A 549 12.18 4.10 23.26
CA ALA A 549 13.03 5.13 23.86
C ALA A 549 14.46 4.65 24.03
N HIS A 550 14.67 3.39 24.44
CA HIS A 550 15.99 2.78 24.54
C HIS A 550 16.65 2.66 23.16
N ALA A 551 15.94 2.17 22.12
CA ALA A 551 16.49 2.08 20.77
C ALA A 551 16.89 3.45 20.20
N ALA A 552 16.06 4.48 20.39
CA ALA A 552 16.36 5.84 19.97
C ALA A 552 17.54 6.45 20.77
N THR A 553 17.63 6.17 22.07
CA THR A 553 18.78 6.59 22.90
C THR A 553 20.07 5.93 22.42
N GLY A 554 20.01 4.62 22.13
CA GLY A 554 21.13 3.87 21.54
C GLY A 554 21.61 4.49 20.23
N TYR A 555 20.69 4.94 19.37
CA TYR A 555 21.02 5.65 18.14
C TYR A 555 21.78 6.96 18.40
N ILE A 556 21.30 7.80 19.31
CA ILE A 556 21.95 9.08 19.63
C ILE A 556 23.35 8.85 20.23
N ARG A 557 23.47 7.91 21.17
CA ARG A 557 24.75 7.55 21.77
C ARG A 557 25.76 7.05 20.74
N ALA A 558 25.29 6.21 19.78
CA ALA A 558 26.14 5.65 18.73
C ALA A 558 26.57 6.69 17.69
N TYR A 559 25.61 7.46 17.14
CA TYR A 559 25.85 8.23 15.91
C TYR A 559 26.13 9.73 16.13
N TYR A 560 25.90 10.22 17.34
CA TYR A 560 26.15 11.62 17.69
C TYR A 560 27.12 11.77 18.86
N GLU A 561 26.97 10.99 19.95
CA GLU A 561 27.83 11.07 21.13
C GLU A 561 29.11 10.23 20.99
N TRP A 562 29.07 9.20 20.15
CA TRP A 562 30.12 8.18 19.97
C TRP A 562 30.44 7.43 21.26
N ASP A 563 29.44 7.29 22.15
CA ASP A 563 29.53 6.46 23.34
C ASP A 563 29.07 5.03 23.00
N TRP A 564 30.01 4.26 22.44
CA TRP A 564 29.73 2.93 21.90
C TRP A 564 29.26 1.94 22.94
N ARG A 565 29.80 2.02 24.17
CA ARG A 565 29.46 1.11 25.26
C ARG A 565 28.02 1.34 25.73
N ALA A 566 27.67 2.58 25.98
CA ALA A 566 26.33 2.91 26.41
C ALA A 566 25.31 2.68 25.28
N ALA A 567 25.67 2.93 24.01
CA ALA A 567 24.83 2.63 22.87
C ALA A 567 24.44 1.14 22.80
N GLU A 568 25.44 0.25 22.99
CA GLU A 568 25.18 -1.20 22.97
C GLU A 568 24.26 -1.64 24.12
N GLN A 569 24.44 -1.08 25.31
CA GLN A 569 23.56 -1.36 26.45
C GLN A 569 22.11 -0.98 26.15
N GLU A 570 21.90 0.18 25.55
CA GLU A 570 20.56 0.67 25.21
C GLU A 570 19.90 -0.21 24.13
N PHE A 571 20.63 -0.61 23.08
CA PHE A 571 20.07 -1.51 22.07
C PHE A 571 19.73 -2.90 22.66
N ARG A 572 20.57 -3.45 23.51
CA ARG A 572 20.27 -4.71 24.21
C ARG A 572 19.03 -4.57 25.10
N ARG A 573 18.95 -3.46 25.84
CA ARG A 573 17.80 -3.18 26.70
C ARG A 573 16.49 -3.07 25.91
N ALA A 574 16.52 -2.43 24.76
CA ALA A 574 15.36 -2.36 23.85
C ALA A 574 14.88 -3.76 23.42
N LEU A 575 15.83 -4.67 23.10
CA LEU A 575 15.52 -6.04 22.67
C LEU A 575 15.10 -6.96 23.83
N GLU A 576 15.59 -6.70 25.06
CA GLU A 576 15.08 -7.38 26.27
C GLU A 576 13.64 -7.02 26.56
N LEU A 577 13.29 -5.73 26.42
CA LEU A 577 11.94 -5.23 26.65
C LEU A 577 10.97 -5.69 25.57
N ARG A 578 11.42 -5.73 24.31
CA ARG A 578 10.61 -6.19 23.16
C ARG A 578 11.43 -7.11 22.25
N PRO A 579 11.35 -8.43 22.45
CA PRO A 579 12.16 -9.42 21.71
C PRO A 579 11.89 -9.51 20.20
N ASN A 580 10.78 -8.98 19.71
CA ASN A 580 10.43 -8.95 18.28
C ASN A 580 10.39 -7.51 17.72
N TYR A 581 11.24 -6.61 18.24
CA TYR A 581 11.29 -5.22 17.78
C TYR A 581 12.24 -5.07 16.58
N THR A 582 11.68 -5.08 15.38
CA THR A 582 12.38 -5.04 14.10
C THR A 582 13.33 -3.84 13.97
N ASP A 583 12.87 -2.63 14.36
CA ASP A 583 13.68 -1.41 14.24
C ASP A 583 14.88 -1.40 15.20
N ALA A 584 14.74 -2.03 16.37
CA ALA A 584 15.86 -2.17 17.29
C ALA A 584 16.92 -3.13 16.74
N TYR A 585 16.52 -4.27 16.16
CA TYR A 585 17.43 -5.18 15.46
C TYR A 585 18.14 -4.48 14.30
N PHE A 586 17.42 -3.75 13.49
CA PHE A 586 17.97 -2.97 12.37
C PHE A 586 18.99 -1.92 12.86
N SER A 587 18.65 -1.13 13.87
CA SER A 587 19.51 -0.08 14.40
C SER A 587 20.75 -0.67 15.09
N TYR A 588 20.58 -1.76 15.83
CA TYR A 588 21.69 -2.48 16.49
C TYR A 588 22.63 -3.12 15.46
N SER A 589 22.09 -3.71 14.40
CA SER A 589 22.89 -4.24 13.29
C SER A 589 23.77 -3.17 12.65
N ARG A 590 23.22 -1.98 12.36
CA ARG A 590 23.99 -0.85 11.81
C ARG A 590 25.08 -0.38 12.76
N PHE A 591 24.77 -0.33 14.06
CA PHE A 591 25.76 -0.02 15.11
C PHE A 591 26.90 -1.04 15.11
N LEU A 592 26.59 -2.34 15.15
CA LEU A 592 27.61 -3.41 15.13
C LEU A 592 28.47 -3.34 13.86
N ALA A 593 27.85 -3.06 12.71
CA ALA A 593 28.59 -2.87 11.46
C ALA A 593 29.57 -1.70 11.56
N SER A 594 29.16 -0.56 12.11
CA SER A 594 30.03 0.61 12.31
C SER A 594 31.24 0.27 13.21
N ARG A 595 31.09 -0.71 14.09
CA ARG A 595 32.15 -1.24 14.98
C ARG A 595 32.93 -2.41 14.37
N ARG A 596 32.81 -2.67 13.07
CA ARG A 596 33.43 -3.79 12.33
C ARG A 596 33.03 -5.19 12.82
N ARG A 597 32.02 -5.30 13.67
CA ARG A 597 31.45 -6.58 14.16
C ARG A 597 30.44 -7.10 13.14
N LEU A 598 30.91 -7.37 11.91
CA LEU A 598 30.04 -7.61 10.75
C LEU A 598 29.21 -8.91 10.85
N ASP A 599 29.78 -9.97 11.43
CA ASP A 599 29.03 -11.24 11.60
C ASP A 599 27.86 -11.07 12.59
N GLU A 600 28.11 -10.36 13.68
CA GLU A 600 27.05 -10.05 14.65
C GLU A 600 26.01 -9.06 14.03
N ALA A 601 26.46 -8.09 13.26
CA ALA A 601 25.58 -7.17 12.53
C ALA A 601 24.65 -7.93 11.58
N ILE A 602 25.19 -8.92 10.87
CA ILE A 602 24.44 -9.78 9.96
C ILE A 602 23.40 -10.59 10.74
N ALA A 603 23.78 -11.19 11.86
CA ALA A 603 22.86 -11.98 12.68
C ALA A 603 21.68 -11.15 13.19
N GLN A 604 21.93 -9.90 13.63
CA GLN A 604 20.86 -9.01 14.05
C GLN A 604 19.95 -8.60 12.89
N LEU A 605 20.53 -8.31 11.72
CA LEU A 605 19.75 -7.90 10.56
C LEU A 605 18.98 -9.08 9.94
N ASP A 606 19.55 -10.29 9.95
CA ASP A 606 18.84 -11.50 9.55
C ASP A 606 17.61 -11.72 10.45
N ARG A 607 17.73 -11.43 11.77
CA ARG A 607 16.58 -11.44 12.67
C ARG A 607 15.53 -10.38 12.32
N ALA A 608 15.95 -9.16 11.96
CA ALA A 608 15.02 -8.14 11.48
C ALA A 608 14.29 -8.57 10.19
N VAL A 609 15.02 -9.18 9.23
CA VAL A 609 14.44 -9.72 7.99
C VAL A 609 13.49 -10.88 8.26
N GLU A 610 13.77 -11.73 9.25
CA GLU A 610 12.83 -12.78 9.67
C GLU A 610 11.52 -12.24 10.23
N LEU A 611 11.57 -11.07 10.91
CA LEU A 611 10.39 -10.41 11.48
C LEU A 611 9.62 -9.57 10.46
N ASP A 612 10.30 -9.01 9.44
CA ASP A 612 9.67 -8.32 8.32
C ASP A 612 10.34 -8.70 6.99
N PRO A 613 10.06 -9.91 6.49
CA PRO A 613 10.70 -10.44 5.29
C PRO A 613 10.28 -9.74 4.00
N LEU A 614 9.23 -8.94 4.02
CA LEU A 614 8.74 -8.20 2.86
C LEU A 614 9.33 -6.80 2.75
N SER A 615 10.07 -6.35 3.76
CA SER A 615 10.75 -5.06 3.75
C SER A 615 11.93 -5.05 2.78
N LEU A 616 11.74 -4.41 1.62
CA LEU A 616 12.82 -4.22 0.64
C LEU A 616 13.98 -3.43 1.26
N SER A 617 13.70 -2.51 2.18
CA SER A 617 14.70 -1.75 2.92
C SER A 617 15.59 -2.63 3.77
N LEU A 618 15.02 -3.59 4.54
CA LEU A 618 15.81 -4.52 5.36
C LEU A 618 16.64 -5.45 4.47
N GLN A 619 16.06 -5.99 3.40
CA GLN A 619 16.76 -6.85 2.45
C GLN A 619 17.92 -6.10 1.76
N ALA A 620 17.71 -4.85 1.35
CA ALA A 620 18.76 -4.01 0.76
C ALA A 620 19.89 -3.71 1.77
N ASN A 621 19.54 -3.38 3.02
CA ASN A 621 20.54 -3.18 4.08
C ASN A 621 21.29 -4.47 4.39
N ARG A 622 20.64 -5.64 4.30
CA ARG A 622 21.32 -6.94 4.44
C ARG A 622 22.37 -7.16 3.34
N ALA A 623 22.07 -6.79 2.11
CA ALA A 623 23.03 -6.80 1.01
C ALA A 623 24.15 -5.77 1.21
N LEU A 624 23.87 -4.60 1.81
CA LEU A 624 24.89 -3.61 2.16
C LEU A 624 25.85 -4.10 3.24
N LEU A 625 25.43 -4.96 4.16
CA LEU A 625 26.37 -5.61 5.09
C LEU A 625 27.35 -6.55 4.35
N ASP A 626 26.89 -7.26 3.32
CA ASP A 626 27.78 -8.05 2.46
C ASP A 626 28.77 -7.14 1.69
N TYR A 627 28.33 -5.95 1.26
CA TYR A 627 29.20 -4.92 0.66
C TYR A 627 30.28 -4.47 1.64
N PHE A 628 29.93 -4.10 2.88
CA PHE A 628 30.90 -3.71 3.90
C PHE A 628 31.85 -4.85 4.31
N ALA A 629 31.40 -6.11 4.19
CA ALA A 629 32.23 -7.29 4.41
C ALA A 629 33.12 -7.66 3.21
N GLY A 630 33.10 -6.89 2.13
CA GLY A 630 33.85 -7.15 0.90
C GLY A 630 33.30 -8.30 0.05
N ARG A 631 32.11 -8.83 0.37
CA ARG A 631 31.45 -9.93 -0.35
C ARG A 631 30.63 -9.37 -1.53
N TYR A 632 31.29 -8.69 -2.46
CA TYR A 632 30.65 -7.91 -3.51
C TYR A 632 29.74 -8.71 -4.44
N ASP A 633 30.14 -9.95 -4.80
CA ASP A 633 29.34 -10.79 -5.70
C ASP A 633 28.01 -11.23 -5.04
N VAL A 634 28.06 -11.55 -3.75
CA VAL A 634 26.87 -11.91 -2.96
C VAL A 634 25.96 -10.69 -2.85
N ALA A 635 26.51 -9.52 -2.52
CA ALA A 635 25.76 -8.28 -2.42
C ALA A 635 25.07 -7.91 -3.75
N ALA A 636 25.82 -7.99 -4.86
CA ALA A 636 25.26 -7.72 -6.20
C ALA A 636 24.13 -8.68 -6.58
N SER A 637 24.29 -9.97 -6.28
CA SER A 637 23.26 -10.98 -6.57
C SER A 637 21.98 -10.69 -5.79
N ARG A 638 22.07 -10.42 -4.47
CA ARG A 638 20.93 -10.08 -3.63
C ARG A 638 20.20 -8.80 -4.12
N LEU A 639 20.96 -7.73 -4.41
CA LEU A 639 20.36 -6.46 -4.86
C LEU A 639 19.67 -6.59 -6.22
N ARG A 640 20.25 -7.38 -7.15
CA ARG A 640 19.60 -7.66 -8.44
C ARG A 640 18.33 -8.48 -8.29
N GLU A 641 18.29 -9.42 -7.33
CA GLU A 641 17.06 -10.18 -7.03
C GLU A 641 15.95 -9.27 -6.51
N ILE A 642 16.28 -8.36 -5.59
CA ILE A 642 15.31 -7.38 -5.07
C ILE A 642 14.78 -6.50 -6.22
N LEU A 643 15.64 -6.05 -7.16
CA LEU A 643 15.24 -5.24 -8.30
C LEU A 643 14.32 -5.95 -9.30
N LYS A 644 14.23 -7.29 -9.28
CA LYS A 644 13.22 -8.01 -10.06
C LYS A 644 11.80 -7.78 -9.50
N SER A 645 11.67 -7.59 -8.18
CA SER A 645 10.40 -7.32 -7.53
C SER A 645 10.01 -5.85 -7.61
N ASP A 646 10.97 -4.94 -7.42
CA ASP A 646 10.79 -3.48 -7.61
C ASP A 646 12.02 -2.89 -8.32
N SER A 647 11.90 -2.72 -9.63
CA SER A 647 12.96 -2.14 -10.45
C SER A 647 13.15 -0.63 -10.24
N THR A 648 12.31 0.04 -9.44
CA THR A 648 12.33 1.49 -9.23
C THR A 648 12.98 1.89 -7.92
N ASP A 649 13.15 0.99 -6.96
CA ASP A 649 13.66 1.31 -5.62
C ASP A 649 15.05 1.97 -5.68
N ALA A 650 15.10 3.21 -5.22
CA ALA A 650 16.30 4.04 -5.29
C ALA A 650 17.37 3.66 -4.25
N LEU A 651 17.01 3.03 -3.13
CA LEU A 651 17.95 2.51 -2.13
C LEU A 651 18.67 1.28 -2.68
N VAL A 652 17.92 0.35 -3.28
CA VAL A 652 18.45 -0.87 -3.87
C VAL A 652 19.38 -0.55 -5.04
N LYS A 653 18.98 0.39 -5.93
CA LYS A 653 19.83 0.89 -7.03
C LYS A 653 21.11 1.52 -6.50
N TRP A 654 21.01 2.37 -5.48
CA TRP A 654 22.19 2.98 -4.86
C TRP A 654 23.13 1.92 -4.28
N GLY A 655 22.62 0.94 -3.55
CA GLY A 655 23.42 -0.18 -3.04
C GLY A 655 24.11 -0.97 -4.16
N LEU A 656 23.40 -1.27 -5.25
CA LEU A 656 23.98 -1.96 -6.40
C LEU A 656 25.10 -1.14 -7.05
N ALA A 657 24.93 0.17 -7.18
CA ALA A 657 25.96 1.07 -7.72
C ALA A 657 27.24 1.04 -6.88
N LEU A 658 27.11 1.08 -5.53
CA LEU A 658 28.27 0.97 -4.64
C LEU A 658 29.02 -0.34 -4.84
N VAL A 659 28.27 -1.44 -4.99
CA VAL A 659 28.84 -2.78 -5.17
C VAL A 659 29.56 -2.91 -6.51
N VAL A 660 28.94 -2.50 -7.62
CA VAL A 660 29.56 -2.62 -8.95
C VAL A 660 30.76 -1.70 -9.11
N GLU A 661 30.79 -0.57 -8.43
CA GLU A 661 31.97 0.31 -8.38
C GLU A 661 33.16 -0.43 -7.74
N GLN A 662 32.97 -1.11 -6.60
CA GLN A 662 34.00 -1.89 -5.92
C GLN A 662 34.43 -3.13 -6.71
N GLN A 663 33.59 -3.61 -7.61
CA GLN A 663 33.94 -4.67 -8.57
C GLN A 663 34.77 -4.14 -9.76
N GLY A 664 35.21 -2.87 -9.75
CA GLY A 664 36.00 -2.25 -10.82
C GLY A 664 35.17 -1.84 -12.04
N ARG A 665 33.87 -1.63 -11.88
CA ARG A 665 32.95 -1.23 -12.96
C ARG A 665 32.31 0.16 -12.70
N PRO A 666 33.14 1.24 -12.58
CA PRO A 666 32.64 2.54 -12.20
C PRO A 666 31.67 3.16 -13.22
N ASN A 667 31.81 2.84 -14.52
CA ASN A 667 30.88 3.33 -15.55
C ASN A 667 29.48 2.73 -15.41
N GLU A 668 29.36 1.47 -14.99
CA GLU A 668 28.06 0.85 -14.66
C GLU A 668 27.45 1.52 -13.43
N ALA A 669 28.26 1.78 -12.39
CA ALA A 669 27.81 2.51 -11.20
C ALA A 669 27.28 3.91 -11.55
N ILE A 670 27.95 4.64 -12.43
CA ILE A 670 27.52 5.96 -12.92
C ILE A 670 26.14 5.83 -13.62
N ALA A 671 25.99 4.90 -14.53
CA ALA A 671 24.71 4.70 -15.24
C ALA A 671 23.54 4.42 -14.31
N ILE A 672 23.78 3.69 -13.21
CA ILE A 672 22.76 3.42 -12.19
C ILE A 672 22.48 4.67 -11.32
N LEU A 673 23.51 5.46 -10.99
CA LEU A 673 23.41 6.61 -10.07
C LEU A 673 22.84 7.87 -10.72
N GLU A 674 23.14 8.14 -12.00
CA GLU A 674 22.68 9.36 -12.69
C GLU A 674 21.16 9.60 -12.55
N PRO A 675 20.29 8.62 -12.80
CA PRO A 675 18.82 8.83 -12.72
C PRO A 675 18.32 9.09 -11.30
N ILE A 676 19.04 8.65 -10.26
CA ILE A 676 18.58 8.68 -8.85
C ILE A 676 19.33 9.69 -7.99
N SER A 677 20.34 10.36 -8.50
CA SER A 677 21.24 11.24 -7.72
C SER A 677 20.61 12.57 -7.29
N ALA A 678 19.62 13.05 -8.05
CA ALA A 678 19.00 14.36 -7.79
C ALA A 678 18.25 14.43 -6.44
N SER A 679 17.72 13.30 -5.98
CA SER A 679 16.83 13.23 -4.82
C SER A 679 17.53 13.05 -3.46
N SER A 680 18.86 12.93 -3.42
CA SER A 680 19.60 12.68 -2.17
C SER A 680 21.07 13.10 -2.26
N LEU A 681 21.55 13.80 -1.22
CA LEU A 681 22.95 14.20 -1.10
C LEU A 681 23.91 13.00 -1.07
N ASN A 682 23.52 11.92 -0.40
CA ASN A 682 24.29 10.67 -0.35
C ASN A 682 24.49 10.06 -1.75
N ARG A 683 23.41 9.97 -2.55
CA ARG A 683 23.48 9.46 -3.92
C ARG A 683 24.29 10.38 -4.83
N LYS A 684 24.12 11.69 -4.67
CA LYS A 684 24.89 12.70 -5.40
C LYS A 684 26.39 12.60 -5.10
N SER A 685 26.79 12.43 -3.84
CA SER A 685 28.20 12.26 -3.46
C SER A 685 28.76 10.92 -3.95
N SER A 686 27.96 9.85 -3.93
CA SER A 686 28.34 8.55 -4.50
C SER A 686 28.59 8.65 -6.01
N LEU A 687 27.72 9.39 -6.74
CA LEU A 687 27.96 9.67 -8.16
C LEU A 687 29.27 10.45 -8.40
N GLY A 688 29.54 11.45 -7.56
CA GLY A 688 30.79 12.22 -7.62
C GLY A 688 32.03 11.36 -7.37
N HIS A 689 31.96 10.42 -6.41
CA HIS A 689 33.00 9.44 -6.15
C HIS A 689 33.22 8.52 -7.37
N ALA A 690 32.15 7.96 -7.92
CA ALA A 690 32.20 7.09 -9.08
C ALA A 690 32.78 7.77 -10.33
N TYR A 691 32.44 9.05 -10.57
CA TYR A 691 33.09 9.85 -11.63
C TYR A 691 34.59 10.00 -11.39
N GLY A 692 35.01 10.24 -10.13
CA GLY A 692 36.44 10.34 -9.77
C GLY A 692 37.17 9.04 -10.07
N VAL A 693 36.65 7.91 -9.61
CA VAL A 693 37.21 6.56 -9.83
C VAL A 693 37.26 6.21 -11.33
N ALA A 694 36.26 6.63 -12.12
CA ALA A 694 36.23 6.46 -13.57
C ALA A 694 37.20 7.39 -14.33
N GLY A 695 37.95 8.27 -13.64
CA GLY A 695 38.84 9.25 -14.26
C GLY A 695 38.13 10.49 -14.81
N ASN A 696 36.80 10.61 -14.68
CA ASN A 696 36.05 11.76 -15.15
C ASN A 696 36.09 12.92 -14.15
N SER A 697 37.25 13.52 -13.99
CA SER A 697 37.50 14.59 -13.02
C SER A 697 36.64 15.84 -13.26
N VAL A 698 36.24 16.11 -14.49
CA VAL A 698 35.38 17.26 -14.83
C VAL A 698 33.99 17.09 -14.22
N ARG A 699 33.35 15.95 -14.41
CA ARG A 699 32.03 15.68 -13.83
C ARG A 699 32.08 15.53 -12.30
N ALA A 700 33.14 14.92 -11.75
CA ALA A 700 33.32 14.85 -10.30
C ALA A 700 33.42 16.25 -9.66
N ARG A 701 34.18 17.20 -10.28
CA ARG A 701 34.23 18.59 -9.84
C ARG A 701 32.88 19.32 -9.99
N SER A 702 32.10 19.02 -11.02
CA SER A 702 30.78 19.59 -11.16
C SER A 702 29.85 19.14 -10.02
N VAL A 703 29.98 17.89 -9.54
CA VAL A 703 29.25 17.42 -8.34
C VAL A 703 29.71 18.16 -7.10
N LEU A 704 31.04 18.38 -6.91
CA LEU A 704 31.55 19.20 -5.79
C LEU A 704 30.98 20.61 -5.83
N ALA A 705 30.98 21.27 -7.00
CA ALA A 705 30.39 22.59 -7.16
C ALA A 705 28.91 22.64 -6.78
N ALA A 706 28.13 21.59 -7.17
CA ALA A 706 26.73 21.47 -6.80
C ALA A 706 26.55 21.27 -5.28
N LEU A 707 27.39 20.45 -4.63
CA LEU A 707 27.38 20.28 -3.17
C LEU A 707 27.74 21.59 -2.45
N HIS A 708 28.74 22.35 -2.93
CA HIS A 708 29.10 23.65 -2.38
C HIS A 708 27.96 24.67 -2.54
N ALA A 709 27.33 24.73 -3.69
CA ALA A 709 26.18 25.61 -3.93
C ALA A 709 25.02 25.28 -2.98
N GLN A 710 24.82 24.01 -2.66
CA GLN A 710 23.85 23.59 -1.66
C GLN A 710 24.29 23.94 -0.25
N ALA A 711 25.56 23.72 0.10
CA ALA A 711 26.11 24.04 1.42
C ALA A 711 26.08 25.55 1.76
N ALA A 712 25.97 26.40 0.74
CA ALA A 712 25.78 27.86 0.94
C ALA A 712 24.31 28.20 1.38
N ARG A 713 23.38 27.26 1.29
CA ARG A 713 21.95 27.46 1.59
C ARG A 713 21.45 26.61 2.75
N SER A 714 22.09 25.48 2.98
CA SER A 714 21.62 24.46 3.91
C SER A 714 22.78 23.56 4.35
N TYR A 715 22.61 22.80 5.42
CA TYR A 715 23.62 21.86 5.88
C TYR A 715 23.88 20.75 4.86
N VAL A 716 25.14 20.54 4.51
CA VAL A 716 25.62 19.40 3.73
C VAL A 716 26.74 18.71 4.52
N PRO A 717 26.58 17.44 4.93
CA PRO A 717 27.61 16.72 5.68
C PRO A 717 28.97 16.74 4.99
N SER A 718 30.01 17.19 5.70
CA SER A 718 31.38 17.26 5.16
C SER A 718 31.92 15.90 4.73
N TYR A 719 31.41 14.81 5.29
CA TYR A 719 31.69 13.44 4.84
C TYR A 719 31.39 13.21 3.34
N TYR A 720 30.35 13.86 2.79
CA TYR A 720 30.01 13.71 1.37
C TYR A 720 31.02 14.39 0.44
N PHE A 721 31.61 15.49 0.86
CA PHE A 721 32.73 16.11 0.13
C PHE A 721 33.96 15.20 0.20
N ALA A 722 34.25 14.63 1.39
CA ALA A 722 35.37 13.71 1.56
C ALA A 722 35.32 12.54 0.60
N LEU A 723 34.10 11.92 0.39
CA LEU A 723 33.92 10.83 -0.55
C LEU A 723 34.28 11.25 -1.98
N VAL A 724 33.81 12.39 -2.46
CA VAL A 724 34.11 12.84 -3.83
C VAL A 724 35.60 13.13 -3.99
N HIS A 725 36.26 13.75 -3.01
CA HIS A 725 37.71 13.98 -3.02
C HIS A 725 38.50 12.66 -2.97
N ALA A 726 38.03 11.66 -2.22
CA ALA A 726 38.66 10.34 -2.20
C ALA A 726 38.62 9.66 -3.59
N GLY A 727 37.45 9.71 -4.26
CA GLY A 727 37.32 9.21 -5.63
C GLY A 727 38.22 9.93 -6.64
N LEU A 728 38.47 11.23 -6.44
CA LEU A 728 39.42 12.02 -7.25
C LEU A 728 40.90 11.74 -6.89
N GLY A 729 41.20 10.91 -5.90
CA GLY A 729 42.57 10.70 -5.41
C GLY A 729 43.16 11.88 -4.62
N GLN A 730 42.35 12.85 -4.24
CA GLN A 730 42.76 14.06 -3.54
C GLN A 730 42.80 13.86 -2.01
N ARG A 731 43.76 13.02 -1.55
CA ARG A 731 43.89 12.54 -0.17
C ARG A 731 43.81 13.65 0.88
N ASP A 732 44.58 14.75 0.68
CA ASP A 732 44.63 15.85 1.65
C ASP A 732 43.28 16.57 1.79
N GLN A 733 42.57 16.75 0.69
CA GLN A 733 41.24 17.35 0.73
C GLN A 733 40.24 16.42 1.41
N ALA A 734 40.25 15.13 1.05
CA ALA A 734 39.36 14.14 1.67
C ALA A 734 39.56 14.11 3.20
N LEU A 735 40.80 14.08 3.68
CA LEU A 735 41.12 14.08 5.12
C LEU A 735 40.69 15.39 5.83
N ARG A 736 40.87 16.56 5.20
CA ARG A 736 40.35 17.81 5.76
C ARG A 736 38.84 17.82 5.93
N TYR A 737 38.12 17.27 4.95
CA TYR A 737 36.67 17.15 5.05
C TYR A 737 36.21 16.09 6.05
N LEU A 738 36.96 15.01 6.25
CA LEU A 738 36.70 14.05 7.33
C LEU A 738 36.90 14.67 8.72
N GLU A 739 37.93 15.47 8.90
CA GLU A 739 38.18 16.21 10.15
C GLU A 739 37.03 17.19 10.44
N ARG A 740 36.60 17.93 9.42
CA ARG A 740 35.41 18.78 9.53
C ARG A 740 34.15 18.02 9.84
N ALA A 741 33.95 16.82 9.25
CA ALA A 741 32.83 15.95 9.58
C ALA A 741 32.82 15.50 11.06
N TYR A 742 34.00 15.36 11.66
CA TYR A 742 34.14 15.12 13.11
C TYR A 742 33.70 16.34 13.93
N GLU A 743 34.17 17.56 13.55
CA GLU A 743 33.80 18.82 14.23
C GLU A 743 32.27 19.06 14.15
N GLU A 744 31.64 18.73 13.01
CA GLU A 744 30.20 18.85 12.79
C GLU A 744 29.38 17.81 13.52
N ARG A 745 29.99 16.81 14.15
CA ARG A 745 29.29 15.66 14.71
C ARG A 745 28.46 14.92 13.66
N SER A 746 29.01 14.77 12.45
CA SER A 746 28.30 14.14 11.34
C SER A 746 27.97 12.66 11.65
N THR A 747 26.69 12.30 11.63
CA THR A 747 26.23 10.95 11.98
C THR A 747 26.76 9.87 11.03
N VAL A 748 27.07 10.23 9.78
CA VAL A 748 27.62 9.30 8.79
C VAL A 748 29.10 8.99 9.03
N LEU A 749 29.79 9.75 9.87
CA LEU A 749 31.19 9.50 10.21
C LEU A 749 31.38 8.19 11.01
N ALA A 750 30.33 7.66 11.64
CA ALA A 750 30.33 6.35 12.28
C ALA A 750 30.73 5.19 11.33
N TYR A 751 30.61 5.40 10.00
CA TYR A 751 31.00 4.43 8.99
C TYR A 751 32.45 4.59 8.49
N LEU A 752 33.23 5.49 9.08
CA LEU A 752 34.58 5.86 8.64
C LEU A 752 35.46 4.64 8.33
N LEU A 753 35.46 3.63 9.19
CA LEU A 753 36.36 2.49 9.08
C LEU A 753 35.88 1.40 8.13
N ILE A 754 34.58 1.32 7.92
CA ILE A 754 34.01 0.22 7.13
C ILE A 754 33.70 0.63 5.69
N ASP A 755 33.59 1.92 5.38
CA ASP A 755 33.29 2.39 4.02
C ASP A 755 34.44 2.03 3.05
N PRO A 756 34.24 1.11 2.07
CA PRO A 756 35.30 0.73 1.13
C PRO A 756 35.81 1.88 0.28
N ARG A 757 34.99 2.93 0.06
CA ARG A 757 35.36 4.10 -0.73
C ARG A 757 36.45 4.95 -0.09
N LEU A 758 36.68 4.78 1.20
CA LEU A 758 37.77 5.45 1.95
C LEU A 758 38.99 4.55 2.14
N ALA A 759 39.03 3.36 1.53
CA ALA A 759 40.11 2.40 1.70
C ALA A 759 41.49 2.97 1.40
N SER A 760 41.59 3.85 0.38
CA SER A 760 42.86 4.53 0.01
C SER A 760 43.39 5.50 1.06
N LEU A 761 42.63 5.86 2.07
CA LEU A 761 43.02 6.78 3.12
C LEU A 761 43.45 6.10 4.41
N ARG A 762 43.17 4.80 4.58
CA ARG A 762 43.31 4.07 5.85
C ARG A 762 44.73 4.01 6.40
N ASP A 763 45.75 4.10 5.54
CA ASP A 763 47.16 4.06 5.92
C ASP A 763 47.69 5.43 6.30
N ASP A 764 46.89 6.51 6.15
CA ASP A 764 47.33 7.85 6.48
C ASP A 764 47.28 8.07 8.01
N PRO A 765 48.38 8.57 8.64
CA PRO A 765 48.41 8.83 10.10
C PRO A 765 47.28 9.72 10.59
N ARG A 766 46.81 10.67 9.77
CA ARG A 766 45.68 11.57 10.12
C ARG A 766 44.37 10.81 10.18
N PHE A 767 44.16 9.87 9.26
CA PHE A 767 42.99 9.00 9.28
C PHE A 767 42.99 8.14 10.55
N LEU A 768 44.12 7.53 10.88
CA LEU A 768 44.26 6.72 12.09
C LEU A 768 44.09 7.57 13.37
N ALA A 769 44.56 8.79 13.38
CA ALA A 769 44.36 9.73 14.49
C ALA A 769 42.87 10.08 14.66
N LEU A 770 42.13 10.29 13.54
CA LEU A 770 40.72 10.57 13.56
C LEU A 770 39.93 9.34 14.06
N ALA A 771 40.28 8.13 13.60
CA ALA A 771 39.69 6.88 14.07
C ALA A 771 39.85 6.70 15.58
N ARG A 772 41.05 6.93 16.13
CA ARG A 772 41.28 6.88 17.58
C ARG A 772 40.43 7.90 18.37
N ARG A 773 40.25 9.10 17.83
CA ARG A 773 39.40 10.14 18.46
C ARG A 773 37.89 9.72 18.46
N LEU A 774 37.50 8.90 17.52
CA LEU A 774 36.17 8.27 17.52
C LEU A 774 36.04 7.10 18.52
N GLY A 775 37.07 6.86 19.36
CA GLY A 775 37.07 5.80 20.37
C GLY A 775 37.36 4.42 19.78
N GLU A 776 38.24 4.36 18.79
CA GLU A 776 38.71 3.11 18.20
C GLU A 776 40.18 2.90 18.54
N GLU A 777 40.44 1.85 19.34
CA GLU A 777 41.79 1.36 19.60
C GLU A 777 42.29 0.39 18.51
#